data_e46aa4d119a2863f4a3fd9988763acff
#
_entry.id   e46aa4d119a2863f4a3fd9988763acff
#
_cell.length_a   1.000
_cell.length_b   1.000
_cell.length_c   1.000
_cell.angle_alpha   90.00
_cell.angle_beta   90.00
_cell.angle_gamma   90.00
#
_symmetry.space_group_name_H-M   'P 1'
#
loop_
_entity.id
_entity.type
_entity.pdbx_description
1 polymer ?
#
loop_
_entity_poly.entity_id
_entity_poly.type
_entity_poly.pdbx_seq_one_letter_code
_entity_poly.pdbx_strand_id
1 'polypeptide(L)'
;MTDQALDIAPGAIVEVRDEQWLVSAVEQTADGELLTVRGVSELVEGTTAQFYRSIDSVRTQDPSQTRVVADTSSHYAKTRLWLESTLRKTSLPISDPQPTLTSHALADALTYQRHAVEKALEPGRLRTRLLIADAVGLGKTLEIGMILAELIRRGRGRRVLIVTPRHVLEQMQHELWSRFAIPFVRLDSEGVQKVKQKLPATRNPFTFFEKVIISIDTLKQDRFIHDLRKHHWDAVVIDESHNVTNQATQNNQLANILAPNTDALILASATPHNGNSASFAQLLTLLEPTSVSAQGDISKAAVSNLMIRRHRYSEAVKNEVGDRWAERKDPQNLVVEPSPGEFAVGKELSATWIHPQGSAPVTGKGSRLFPWTLAKAFLSSPVALQATIDARLRSIEGNAAAGPEQEALLRLRDLNAACLPEDGSTPRSGKYRELVAQLKSKNVGPRSTERAVVFAERVPTLEWLREHLVKDLKLKPNQVRVLHGGLTDVEQQELVESFKQASSPIRVLVTGDVASEGVNLHLQCHELIHYDIPWSLIRIEQRNGRIDRYGQLHSPQITTLLLDLEGAGEFSGDIHVLTRLMEREREAHEKLGDAASLMGAYSGDAEEKAITEVLRGAKEFDAVVPAPEQAAEQDEGFWIDLMMNSGTEGDTGEAENKTQDAAQGSGLFASDVDYLREGLAELYAEPDRTRDQGGVGLTIERNNAGHLQALTFEPSPDLRQRLLALPQSYLEERGVLDRIRLTPDKSTAEERLSAARNDAKGTSWPDTHYLSPLHPVLDWAADRSLAHLGRDEIFAVHGAVQQPTVVMQGIVTNRRGQNIAVSYLAVQFLGNYPMVQPSDSPAQLFADLGLTPDIVGVPVQEPGQYEPLIPLAVTAARAFMEQGVSVAAHEQANERVQAWVDRMDAWESAAEGVASQTQLFKQTRSAVEGERRLAQEMLPDRTYVRPLLVVVPKGGK
;
A
#
# COMPACT_ATOMS: atom_id res chain seq x y z
N MET A 1 -34.46 -41.55 -0.17
CA MET A 1 -33.07 -41.16 -0.01
C MET A 1 -33.06 -39.67 -0.29
N THR A 2 -33.07 -38.86 0.75
CA THR A 2 -33.02 -37.42 0.65
C THR A 2 -31.63 -37.03 0.04
N ASP A 3 -31.66 -36.38 -1.08
CA ASP A 3 -30.51 -35.76 -1.76
C ASP A 3 -29.90 -34.77 -0.76
N GLN A 4 -28.96 -35.21 0.04
CA GLN A 4 -28.14 -34.31 0.86
C GLN A 4 -27.31 -33.54 -0.14
N ALA A 5 -27.67 -32.29 -0.40
CA ALA A 5 -26.88 -31.39 -1.23
C ALA A 5 -25.47 -31.37 -0.67
N LEU A 6 -24.52 -31.95 -1.41
CA LEU A 6 -23.11 -31.93 -1.06
C LEU A 6 -22.65 -30.47 -0.95
N ASP A 7 -21.88 -30.18 0.08
CA ASP A 7 -21.35 -28.85 0.31
C ASP A 7 -20.32 -28.46 -0.78
N ILE A 8 -20.42 -27.22 -1.25
CA ILE A 8 -19.51 -26.68 -2.27
C ILE A 8 -18.53 -25.74 -1.58
N ALA A 9 -17.24 -25.98 -1.77
CA ALA A 9 -16.16 -25.14 -1.27
C ALA A 9 -15.15 -24.83 -2.37
N PRO A 10 -14.31 -23.80 -2.24
CA PRO A 10 -13.21 -23.55 -3.16
C PRO A 10 -12.32 -24.79 -3.32
N GLY A 11 -12.05 -25.16 -4.56
CA GLY A 11 -11.34 -26.39 -4.93
C GLY A 11 -12.25 -27.57 -5.23
N ALA A 12 -13.56 -27.50 -5.02
CA ALA A 12 -14.51 -28.51 -5.47
C ALA A 12 -14.68 -28.45 -7.01
N ILE A 13 -14.94 -29.62 -7.61
CA ILE A 13 -15.37 -29.69 -9.01
C ILE A 13 -16.89 -29.78 -9.04
N VAL A 14 -17.49 -28.96 -9.89
CA VAL A 14 -18.93 -28.93 -10.09
C VAL A 14 -19.24 -29.07 -11.59
N GLU A 15 -20.35 -29.69 -11.89
CA GLU A 15 -20.92 -29.75 -13.24
C GLU A 15 -22.04 -28.73 -13.35
N VAL A 16 -21.90 -27.79 -14.29
CA VAL A 16 -22.90 -26.76 -14.60
C VAL A 16 -23.03 -26.67 -16.11
N ARG A 17 -24.26 -26.81 -16.62
CA ARG A 17 -24.57 -26.77 -18.06
C ARG A 17 -23.80 -27.82 -18.84
N ASP A 18 -23.72 -29.03 -18.28
CA ASP A 18 -23.03 -30.20 -18.86
C ASP A 18 -21.49 -30.04 -19.01
N GLU A 19 -20.90 -29.02 -18.39
CA GLU A 19 -19.46 -28.77 -18.37
C GLU A 19 -18.92 -28.83 -16.94
N GLN A 20 -17.68 -29.27 -16.80
CA GLN A 20 -16.99 -29.36 -15.50
C GLN A 20 -16.23 -28.06 -15.21
N TRP A 21 -16.36 -27.63 -13.96
CA TRP A 21 -15.80 -26.37 -13.46
C TRP A 21 -15.13 -26.58 -12.11
N LEU A 22 -13.94 -26.00 -11.96
CA LEU A 22 -13.26 -25.88 -10.67
C LEU A 22 -13.79 -24.65 -9.94
N VAL A 23 -14.34 -24.81 -8.75
CA VAL A 23 -14.80 -23.71 -7.91
C VAL A 23 -13.59 -22.95 -7.37
N SER A 24 -13.49 -21.66 -7.67
CA SER A 24 -12.43 -20.76 -7.20
C SER A 24 -12.86 -19.97 -5.98
N ALA A 25 -14.14 -19.58 -5.92
CA ALA A 25 -14.74 -18.86 -4.79
C ALA A 25 -16.23 -19.14 -4.68
N VAL A 26 -16.74 -19.03 -3.46
CA VAL A 26 -18.16 -19.13 -3.13
C VAL A 26 -18.52 -17.85 -2.36
N GLU A 27 -19.49 -17.10 -2.84
CA GLU A 27 -19.89 -15.82 -2.25
C GLU A 27 -21.40 -15.83 -1.99
N GLN A 28 -21.82 -15.48 -0.77
CA GLN A 28 -23.23 -15.29 -0.47
C GLN A 28 -23.65 -13.88 -0.93
N THR A 29 -24.65 -13.81 -1.80
CA THR A 29 -25.20 -12.55 -2.32
C THR A 29 -26.69 -12.42 -2.00
N ALA A 30 -27.27 -11.25 -2.29
CA ALA A 30 -28.70 -11.04 -2.14
C ALA A 30 -29.56 -11.98 -3.03
N ASP A 31 -29.01 -12.42 -4.17
CA ASP A 31 -29.68 -13.29 -5.14
C ASP A 31 -29.38 -14.78 -4.90
N GLY A 32 -28.66 -15.10 -3.82
CA GLY A 32 -28.26 -16.45 -3.45
C GLY A 32 -26.76 -16.67 -3.55
N GLU A 33 -26.37 -17.92 -3.50
CA GLU A 33 -24.98 -18.34 -3.53
C GLU A 33 -24.40 -18.22 -4.95
N LEU A 34 -23.37 -17.39 -5.09
CA LEU A 34 -22.63 -17.14 -6.33
C LEU A 34 -21.34 -17.95 -6.33
N LEU A 35 -21.22 -18.85 -7.29
CA LEU A 35 -20.01 -19.63 -7.53
C LEU A 35 -19.18 -18.92 -8.59
N THR A 36 -17.94 -18.59 -8.27
CA THR A 36 -16.94 -18.22 -9.29
C THR A 36 -16.15 -19.47 -9.63
N VAL A 37 -16.15 -19.82 -10.91
CA VAL A 37 -15.61 -21.11 -11.37
C VAL A 37 -14.67 -20.93 -12.56
N ARG A 38 -13.84 -21.94 -12.77
CA ARG A 38 -12.93 -22.03 -13.89
C ARG A 38 -13.17 -23.31 -14.67
N GLY A 39 -13.18 -23.22 -16.00
CA GLY A 39 -13.45 -24.35 -16.89
C GLY A 39 -12.36 -25.42 -16.80
N VAL A 40 -12.82 -26.66 -16.62
CA VAL A 40 -11.99 -27.87 -16.54
C VAL A 40 -12.15 -28.73 -17.78
N SER A 41 -13.38 -28.90 -18.28
CA SER A 41 -13.65 -29.68 -19.51
C SER A 41 -13.18 -28.93 -20.77
N GLU A 42 -12.91 -29.66 -21.83
CA GLU A 42 -12.22 -29.18 -23.04
C GLU A 42 -12.89 -27.95 -23.68
N LEU A 43 -14.22 -27.91 -23.71
CA LEU A 43 -14.98 -26.81 -24.32
C LEU A 43 -14.83 -25.48 -23.55
N VAL A 44 -14.66 -25.53 -22.23
CA VAL A 44 -14.62 -24.38 -21.35
C VAL A 44 -13.23 -24.13 -20.75
N GLU A 45 -12.25 -24.93 -21.14
CA GLU A 45 -10.88 -24.82 -20.62
C GLU A 45 -10.30 -23.41 -20.79
N GLY A 46 -9.67 -22.90 -19.73
CA GLY A 46 -9.09 -21.55 -19.72
C GLY A 46 -10.11 -20.42 -19.54
N THR A 47 -11.41 -20.72 -19.49
CA THR A 47 -12.46 -19.72 -19.24
C THR A 47 -12.80 -19.59 -17.76
N THR A 48 -13.36 -18.47 -17.39
CA THR A 48 -13.95 -18.24 -16.06
C THR A 48 -15.42 -17.90 -16.20
N ALA A 49 -16.26 -18.41 -15.29
CA ALA A 49 -17.68 -18.11 -15.26
C ALA A 49 -18.16 -17.84 -13.83
N GLN A 50 -19.34 -17.30 -13.72
CA GLN A 50 -20.06 -17.12 -12.46
C GLN A 50 -21.46 -17.71 -12.59
N PHE A 51 -21.84 -18.56 -11.65
CA PHE A 51 -23.12 -19.23 -11.62
C PHE A 51 -23.82 -18.97 -10.28
N TYR A 52 -25.09 -18.64 -10.34
CA TYR A 52 -25.93 -18.60 -9.15
C TYR A 52 -26.54 -19.99 -8.90
N ARG A 53 -26.27 -20.58 -7.75
CA ARG A 53 -26.86 -21.87 -7.37
C ARG A 53 -28.39 -21.87 -7.32
N SER A 54 -28.99 -20.69 -7.14
CA SER A 54 -30.44 -20.49 -7.19
C SER A 54 -31.02 -20.51 -8.61
N ILE A 55 -30.20 -20.29 -9.62
CA ILE A 55 -30.62 -20.15 -11.03
C ILE A 55 -30.12 -21.31 -11.87
N ASP A 56 -28.86 -21.70 -11.71
CA ASP A 56 -28.23 -22.78 -12.47
C ASP A 56 -28.33 -24.12 -11.72
N SER A 57 -28.51 -25.20 -12.46
CA SER A 57 -28.40 -26.57 -11.92
C SER A 57 -26.94 -26.90 -11.70
N VAL A 58 -26.52 -26.89 -10.44
CA VAL A 58 -25.14 -27.20 -10.04
C VAL A 58 -25.12 -28.60 -9.45
N ARG A 59 -24.39 -29.50 -10.09
CA ARG A 59 -24.16 -30.85 -9.59
C ARG A 59 -22.75 -30.91 -8.99
N THR A 60 -22.67 -31.36 -7.77
CA THR A 60 -21.39 -31.57 -7.06
C THR A 60 -20.91 -32.98 -7.32
N GLN A 61 -19.61 -33.12 -7.53
CA GLN A 61 -18.99 -34.43 -7.59
C GLN A 61 -18.86 -35.00 -6.19
N ASP A 62 -19.26 -36.25 -6.02
CA ASP A 62 -19.13 -36.96 -4.75
C ASP A 62 -17.68 -37.42 -4.56
N PRO A 63 -16.94 -36.89 -3.54
CA PRO A 63 -15.56 -37.30 -3.27
C PRO A 63 -15.38 -38.80 -3.04
N SER A 64 -16.45 -39.52 -2.65
CA SER A 64 -16.42 -40.96 -2.41
C SER A 64 -16.37 -41.78 -3.72
N GLN A 65 -16.66 -41.15 -4.87
CA GLN A 65 -16.64 -41.78 -6.17
C GLN A 65 -15.36 -41.49 -6.98
N THR A 66 -14.36 -40.86 -6.35
CA THR A 66 -13.09 -40.55 -6.98
C THR A 66 -12.36 -41.84 -7.41
N ARG A 67 -11.94 -41.90 -8.66
CA ARG A 67 -11.19 -43.01 -9.24
C ARG A 67 -9.73 -42.94 -8.86
N VAL A 68 -9.06 -44.10 -8.85
CA VAL A 68 -7.63 -44.21 -8.52
C VAL A 68 -6.85 -44.65 -9.74
N VAL A 69 -5.90 -43.85 -10.19
CA VAL A 69 -5.08 -44.12 -11.37
C VAL A 69 -3.59 -44.17 -11.00
N ALA A 70 -2.81 -44.86 -11.83
CA ALA A 70 -1.36 -44.91 -11.63
C ALA A 70 -0.70 -43.65 -12.18
N ASP A 71 0.25 -43.06 -11.45
CA ASP A 71 1.15 -42.07 -12.03
C ASP A 71 2.28 -42.77 -12.79
N THR A 72 2.27 -42.63 -14.11
CA THR A 72 3.28 -43.20 -15.03
C THR A 72 4.38 -42.20 -15.38
N SER A 73 4.29 -40.95 -14.85
CA SER A 73 5.29 -39.93 -15.12
C SER A 73 6.60 -40.17 -14.34
N SER A 74 7.70 -39.66 -14.89
CA SER A 74 8.99 -39.73 -14.22
C SER A 74 8.92 -39.00 -12.88
N HIS A 75 9.48 -39.56 -11.83
CA HIS A 75 9.51 -38.96 -10.49
C HIS A 75 8.13 -38.55 -9.95
N TYR A 76 7.07 -39.18 -10.39
CA TYR A 76 5.68 -38.82 -10.07
C TYR A 76 5.37 -37.33 -10.32
N ALA A 77 5.82 -36.80 -11.46
CA ALA A 77 5.70 -35.39 -11.81
C ALA A 77 4.24 -34.92 -11.78
N LYS A 78 3.31 -35.73 -12.34
CA LYS A 78 1.87 -35.42 -12.35
C LYS A 78 1.28 -35.34 -10.94
N THR A 79 1.61 -36.29 -10.08
CA THR A 79 1.19 -36.29 -8.67
C THR A 79 1.70 -35.05 -7.94
N ARG A 80 2.99 -34.73 -8.08
CA ARG A 80 3.59 -33.56 -7.46
C ARG A 80 3.00 -32.25 -7.95
N LEU A 81 2.76 -32.13 -9.27
CA LEU A 81 2.08 -30.96 -9.85
C LEU A 81 0.66 -30.81 -9.34
N TRP A 82 -0.10 -31.91 -9.29
CA TRP A 82 -1.46 -31.93 -8.77
C TRP A 82 -1.50 -31.44 -7.31
N LEU A 83 -0.69 -32.03 -6.44
CA LEU A 83 -0.61 -31.69 -5.02
C LEU A 83 -0.19 -30.23 -4.82
N GLU A 84 0.91 -29.80 -5.45
CA GLU A 84 1.41 -28.44 -5.34
C GLU A 84 0.38 -27.42 -5.83
N SER A 85 -0.26 -27.67 -6.99
CA SER A 85 -1.29 -26.80 -7.52
C SER A 85 -2.51 -26.71 -6.59
N THR A 86 -2.89 -27.84 -5.97
CA THR A 86 -3.95 -27.90 -4.97
C THR A 86 -3.61 -27.05 -3.75
N LEU A 87 -2.40 -27.14 -3.22
CA LEU A 87 -1.94 -26.36 -2.07
C LEU A 87 -1.90 -24.86 -2.41
N ARG A 88 -1.43 -24.49 -3.60
CA ARG A 88 -1.39 -23.08 -4.05
C ARG A 88 -2.78 -22.47 -4.15
N LYS A 89 -3.77 -23.23 -4.55
CA LYS A 89 -5.17 -22.78 -4.67
C LYS A 89 -5.96 -22.90 -3.37
N THR A 90 -5.43 -23.55 -2.36
CA THR A 90 -6.03 -23.60 -1.03
C THR A 90 -5.59 -22.38 -0.23
N SER A 91 -6.53 -21.51 0.10
CA SER A 91 -6.28 -20.37 0.96
C SER A 91 -5.94 -20.82 2.37
N LEU A 92 -5.02 -20.10 3.03
CA LEU A 92 -4.74 -20.32 4.45
C LEU A 92 -5.96 -19.97 5.32
N PRO A 93 -6.08 -20.54 6.51
CA PRO A 93 -7.11 -20.14 7.45
C PRO A 93 -7.06 -18.66 7.78
N ILE A 94 -8.23 -18.01 7.87
CA ILE A 94 -8.31 -16.57 8.18
C ILE A 94 -7.81 -16.26 9.60
N SER A 95 -7.80 -17.25 10.47
CA SER A 95 -7.36 -17.15 11.88
C SER A 95 -5.89 -17.49 12.09
N ASP A 96 -5.16 -17.87 11.04
CA ASP A 96 -3.73 -18.13 11.15
C ASP A 96 -2.96 -16.82 11.34
N PRO A 97 -2.31 -16.60 12.51
CA PRO A 97 -1.63 -15.33 12.81
C PRO A 97 -0.26 -15.22 12.17
N GLN A 98 0.29 -16.29 11.60
CA GLN A 98 1.67 -16.31 11.15
C GLN A 98 1.82 -15.70 9.74
N PRO A 99 2.66 -14.68 9.57
CA PRO A 99 3.02 -14.18 8.25
C PRO A 99 3.79 -15.25 7.46
N THR A 100 3.33 -15.53 6.25
CA THR A 100 3.92 -16.57 5.38
C THR A 100 4.64 -16.02 4.16
N LEU A 101 4.26 -14.84 3.68
CA LEU A 101 4.77 -14.22 2.46
C LEU A 101 5.72 -13.04 2.69
N THR A 102 5.86 -12.57 3.90
CA THR A 102 6.67 -11.39 4.23
C THR A 102 8.13 -11.58 3.81
N SER A 103 8.71 -12.77 4.01
CA SER A 103 10.07 -13.11 3.61
C SER A 103 10.25 -13.26 2.08
N HIS A 104 9.16 -13.45 1.33
CA HIS A 104 9.16 -13.61 -0.12
C HIS A 104 8.99 -12.27 -0.86
N ALA A 105 8.84 -11.16 -0.15
CA ALA A 105 8.83 -9.84 -0.78
C ALA A 105 10.24 -9.44 -1.25
N LEU A 106 10.32 -8.68 -2.34
CA LEU A 106 11.57 -8.07 -2.79
C LEU A 106 11.84 -6.79 -1.98
N ALA A 107 11.98 -6.97 -0.69
CA ALA A 107 12.25 -5.93 0.29
C ALA A 107 12.95 -6.53 1.51
N ASP A 108 13.69 -5.72 2.26
CA ASP A 108 14.17 -6.13 3.59
C ASP A 108 12.92 -6.28 4.48
N ALA A 109 12.76 -7.47 5.05
CA ALA A 109 11.69 -7.72 6.02
C ALA A 109 12.14 -7.28 7.41
N LEU A 110 12.00 -5.99 7.69
CA LEU A 110 12.37 -5.41 8.98
C LEU A 110 11.37 -5.88 10.05
N THR A 111 11.86 -6.19 11.26
CA THR A 111 11.03 -6.75 12.34
C THR A 111 9.86 -5.84 12.69
N TYR A 112 10.09 -4.52 12.73
CA TYR A 112 9.01 -3.57 13.00
C TYR A 112 7.93 -3.57 11.91
N GLN A 113 8.27 -3.76 10.62
CA GLN A 113 7.30 -3.88 9.54
C GLN A 113 6.54 -5.21 9.62
N ARG A 114 7.25 -6.29 9.99
CA ARG A 114 6.63 -7.59 10.22
C ARG A 114 5.61 -7.53 11.36
N HIS A 115 5.90 -6.80 12.44
CA HIS A 115 4.97 -6.57 13.54
C HIS A 115 3.66 -5.90 13.07
N ALA A 116 3.71 -5.00 12.06
CA ALA A 116 2.50 -4.44 11.47
C ALA A 116 1.62 -5.51 10.79
N VAL A 117 2.26 -6.48 10.13
CA VAL A 117 1.56 -7.61 9.51
C VAL A 117 0.95 -8.52 10.57
N GLU A 118 1.71 -8.87 11.60
CA GLU A 118 1.24 -9.70 12.72
C GLU A 118 0.02 -9.05 13.41
N LYS A 119 0.08 -7.74 13.65
CA LYS A 119 -1.05 -6.99 14.20
C LYS A 119 -2.27 -6.96 13.27
N ALA A 120 -2.06 -6.90 11.95
CA ALA A 120 -3.14 -6.98 10.97
C ALA A 120 -3.80 -8.37 10.92
N LEU A 121 -3.05 -9.42 11.25
CA LEU A 121 -3.48 -10.82 11.27
C LEU A 121 -3.91 -11.33 12.66
N GLU A 122 -3.93 -10.47 13.66
CA GLU A 122 -4.24 -10.85 15.05
C GLU A 122 -5.53 -11.67 15.15
N PRO A 123 -5.49 -12.88 15.76
CA PRO A 123 -6.63 -13.82 15.77
C PRO A 123 -7.89 -13.29 16.45
N GLY A 124 -7.75 -12.38 17.40
CA GLY A 124 -8.86 -11.74 18.11
C GLY A 124 -9.73 -10.80 17.27
N ARG A 125 -9.30 -10.47 16.04
CA ARG A 125 -10.00 -9.54 15.16
C ARG A 125 -10.98 -10.28 14.27
N LEU A 126 -12.19 -9.75 14.16
CA LEU A 126 -13.14 -10.23 13.15
C LEU A 126 -12.71 -9.82 11.74
N ARG A 127 -12.14 -8.62 11.61
CA ARG A 127 -11.71 -8.02 10.36
C ARG A 127 -10.39 -7.30 10.54
N THR A 128 -9.59 -7.25 9.49
CA THR A 128 -8.37 -6.45 9.45
C THR A 128 -8.73 -4.97 9.33
N ARG A 129 -8.64 -4.24 10.44
CA ARG A 129 -8.91 -2.80 10.51
C ARG A 129 -7.73 -2.13 11.20
N LEU A 130 -6.98 -1.30 10.46
CA LEU A 130 -5.72 -0.78 10.97
C LEU A 130 -5.44 0.63 10.44
N LEU A 131 -4.92 1.49 11.32
CA LEU A 131 -4.32 2.77 10.99
C LEU A 131 -2.80 2.65 11.08
N ILE A 132 -2.12 2.73 9.95
CA ILE A 132 -0.66 2.80 9.88
C ILE A 132 -0.26 4.28 9.96
N ALA A 133 0.18 4.69 11.14
CA ALA A 133 0.47 6.07 11.46
C ALA A 133 1.97 6.38 11.59
N ASP A 134 2.79 5.54 11.02
CA ASP A 134 4.25 5.64 11.05
C ASP A 134 4.75 6.97 10.48
N ALA A 135 5.80 7.51 11.07
CA ALA A 135 6.46 8.71 10.57
C ALA A 135 6.92 8.57 9.11
N VAL A 136 7.18 9.69 8.47
CA VAL A 136 7.66 9.69 7.08
C VAL A 136 8.97 8.92 6.98
N GLY A 137 9.10 8.08 5.95
CA GLY A 137 10.36 7.35 5.66
C GLY A 137 10.44 5.93 6.19
N LEU A 138 9.54 5.45 7.05
CA LEU A 138 9.55 4.11 7.63
C LEU A 138 9.03 3.00 6.71
N GLY A 139 8.46 3.35 5.56
CA GLY A 139 8.07 2.34 4.57
C GLY A 139 6.62 1.88 4.65
N LYS A 140 5.67 2.74 5.02
CA LYS A 140 4.21 2.45 5.03
C LYS A 140 3.73 1.68 3.80
N THR A 141 4.21 2.02 2.60
CA THR A 141 3.85 1.31 1.37
C THR A 141 4.29 -0.15 1.37
N LEU A 142 5.44 -0.46 1.99
CA LEU A 142 5.92 -1.84 2.12
C LEU A 142 5.05 -2.62 3.11
N GLU A 143 4.69 -2.02 4.23
CA GLU A 143 3.77 -2.63 5.21
C GLU A 143 2.40 -2.93 4.59
N ILE A 144 1.85 -1.98 3.85
CA ILE A 144 0.61 -2.17 3.08
C ILE A 144 0.77 -3.34 2.10
N GLY A 145 1.87 -3.40 1.35
CA GLY A 145 2.15 -4.49 0.42
C GLY A 145 2.25 -5.85 1.10
N MET A 146 2.93 -5.93 2.24
CA MET A 146 3.04 -7.16 3.05
C MET A 146 1.68 -7.60 3.58
N ILE A 147 0.88 -6.69 4.16
CA ILE A 147 -0.47 -7.00 4.66
C ILE A 147 -1.38 -7.47 3.52
N LEU A 148 -1.37 -6.79 2.38
CA LEU A 148 -2.16 -7.20 1.23
C LEU A 148 -1.74 -8.58 0.69
N ALA A 149 -0.44 -8.88 0.65
CA ALA A 149 0.06 -10.20 0.26
C ALA A 149 -0.50 -11.31 1.16
N GLU A 150 -0.47 -11.10 2.47
CA GLU A 150 -1.02 -12.05 3.44
C GLU A 150 -2.56 -12.18 3.34
N LEU A 151 -3.28 -11.10 3.12
CA LEU A 151 -4.72 -11.14 2.89
C LEU A 151 -5.06 -11.92 1.61
N ILE A 152 -4.30 -11.72 0.52
CA ILE A 152 -4.47 -12.48 -0.73
C ILE A 152 -4.25 -13.97 -0.48
N ARG A 153 -3.21 -14.36 0.26
CA ARG A 153 -2.90 -15.75 0.58
C ARG A 153 -3.99 -16.44 1.41
N ARG A 154 -4.73 -15.64 2.21
CA ARG A 154 -5.88 -16.11 3.00
C ARG A 154 -7.23 -16.02 2.27
N GLY A 155 -7.23 -15.73 0.96
CA GLY A 155 -8.45 -15.57 0.18
C GLY A 155 -9.26 -14.31 0.52
N ARG A 156 -8.66 -13.34 1.23
CA ARG A 156 -9.28 -12.07 1.66
C ARG A 156 -8.75 -10.85 0.89
N GLY A 157 -8.19 -11.04 -0.26
CA GLY A 157 -7.57 -10.00 -1.08
C GLY A 157 -7.80 -10.19 -2.58
N ARG A 158 -8.91 -10.77 -2.97
CA ARG A 158 -9.26 -10.91 -4.39
C ARG A 158 -9.64 -9.56 -4.98
N ARG A 159 -10.57 -8.85 -4.35
CA ARG A 159 -11.02 -7.52 -4.77
C ARG A 159 -10.41 -6.47 -3.87
N VAL A 160 -9.40 -5.76 -4.37
CA VAL A 160 -8.67 -4.76 -3.62
C VAL A 160 -8.77 -3.39 -4.28
N LEU A 161 -9.11 -2.38 -3.47
CA LEU A 161 -9.13 -0.98 -3.89
C LEU A 161 -8.08 -0.19 -3.12
N ILE A 162 -7.22 0.52 -3.84
CA ILE A 162 -6.30 1.50 -3.25
C ILE A 162 -6.73 2.89 -3.68
N VAL A 163 -6.97 3.74 -2.70
CA VAL A 163 -7.31 5.15 -2.87
C VAL A 163 -6.15 5.97 -2.33
N THR A 164 -5.51 6.76 -3.18
CA THR A 164 -4.31 7.53 -2.83
C THR A 164 -4.32 8.90 -3.53
N PRO A 165 -3.53 9.89 -3.09
CA PRO A 165 -3.33 11.12 -3.84
C PRO A 165 -2.78 10.83 -5.24
N ARG A 166 -3.15 11.68 -6.20
CA ARG A 166 -2.84 11.48 -7.62
C ARG A 166 -1.34 11.30 -7.91
N HIS A 167 -0.49 12.05 -7.25
CA HIS A 167 0.96 12.04 -7.46
C HIS A 167 1.68 10.80 -6.86
N VAL A 168 1.01 10.01 -6.00
CA VAL A 168 1.55 8.79 -5.39
C VAL A 168 1.17 7.52 -6.15
N LEU A 169 0.12 7.60 -6.98
CA LEU A 169 -0.50 6.45 -7.67
C LEU A 169 0.51 5.52 -8.33
N GLU A 170 1.36 6.08 -9.15
CA GLU A 170 2.27 5.30 -9.99
C GLU A 170 3.43 4.72 -9.19
N GLN A 171 3.96 5.49 -8.24
CA GLN A 171 4.97 4.96 -7.33
C GLN A 171 4.42 3.78 -6.53
N MET A 172 3.21 3.89 -6.00
CA MET A 172 2.59 2.82 -5.23
C MET A 172 2.30 1.60 -6.10
N GLN A 173 1.81 1.80 -7.32
CA GLN A 173 1.61 0.73 -8.30
C GLN A 173 2.94 0.04 -8.65
N HIS A 174 4.01 0.82 -8.88
CA HIS A 174 5.34 0.30 -9.16
C HIS A 174 5.89 -0.54 -8.00
N GLU A 175 5.82 -0.05 -6.77
CA GLU A 175 6.33 -0.77 -5.60
C GLU A 175 5.55 -2.08 -5.37
N LEU A 176 4.21 -2.05 -5.46
CA LEU A 176 3.38 -3.23 -5.27
C LEU A 176 3.61 -4.31 -6.33
N TRP A 177 3.80 -3.93 -7.59
CA TRP A 177 4.12 -4.88 -8.64
C TRP A 177 5.56 -5.40 -8.53
N SER A 178 6.54 -4.50 -8.46
CA SER A 178 7.95 -4.90 -8.50
C SER A 178 8.40 -5.70 -7.29
N ARG A 179 7.82 -5.43 -6.10
CA ARG A 179 8.27 -6.04 -4.85
C ARG A 179 7.39 -7.19 -4.35
N PHE A 180 6.11 -7.16 -4.66
CA PHE A 180 5.13 -8.12 -4.14
C PHE A 180 4.46 -8.95 -5.23
N ALA A 181 4.70 -8.64 -6.50
CA ALA A 181 4.00 -9.19 -7.65
C ALA A 181 2.46 -9.08 -7.56
N ILE A 182 1.98 -8.02 -6.90
CA ILE A 182 0.55 -7.72 -6.83
C ILE A 182 0.20 -6.71 -7.94
N PRO A 183 -0.50 -7.14 -8.99
CA PRO A 183 -0.86 -6.26 -10.08
C PRO A 183 -2.06 -5.39 -9.71
N PHE A 184 -1.93 -4.09 -9.92
CA PHE A 184 -3.02 -3.13 -9.80
C PHE A 184 -3.26 -2.43 -11.12
N VAL A 185 -4.52 -2.34 -11.54
CA VAL A 185 -4.90 -1.54 -12.69
C VAL A 185 -5.15 -0.11 -12.23
N ARG A 186 -4.44 0.84 -12.84
CA ARG A 186 -4.69 2.26 -12.60
C ARG A 186 -5.94 2.67 -13.37
N LEU A 187 -6.94 3.17 -12.64
CA LEU A 187 -8.15 3.73 -13.22
C LEU A 187 -8.19 5.25 -12.99
N ASP A 188 -8.37 5.98 -14.07
CA ASP A 188 -8.78 7.37 -14.05
C ASP A 188 -10.22 7.51 -14.58
N SER A 189 -10.68 8.72 -14.72
CA SER A 189 -12.04 8.98 -15.25
C SER A 189 -12.24 8.42 -16.66
N GLU A 190 -11.23 8.46 -17.49
CA GLU A 190 -11.27 7.93 -18.86
C GLU A 190 -11.22 6.40 -18.86
N GLY A 191 -10.35 5.81 -18.04
CA GLY A 191 -10.25 4.37 -17.86
C GLY A 191 -11.57 3.76 -17.39
N VAL A 192 -12.26 4.37 -16.43
CA VAL A 192 -13.61 3.94 -16.01
C VAL A 192 -14.62 4.02 -17.15
N GLN A 193 -14.55 5.06 -17.99
CA GLN A 193 -15.43 5.17 -19.15
C GLN A 193 -15.14 4.08 -20.20
N LYS A 194 -13.87 3.78 -20.47
CA LYS A 194 -13.49 2.67 -21.36
C LYS A 194 -14.00 1.32 -20.85
N VAL A 195 -13.95 1.10 -19.54
CA VAL A 195 -14.53 -0.09 -18.91
C VAL A 195 -16.05 -0.12 -19.09
N LYS A 196 -16.75 1.00 -18.83
CA LYS A 196 -18.21 1.09 -19.04
C LYS A 196 -18.64 0.78 -20.47
N GLN A 197 -17.83 1.14 -21.47
CA GLN A 197 -18.10 0.81 -22.88
C GLN A 197 -17.99 -0.69 -23.19
N LYS A 198 -17.17 -1.43 -22.43
CA LYS A 198 -16.99 -2.88 -22.59
C LYS A 198 -18.02 -3.70 -21.82
N LEU A 199 -18.76 -3.09 -20.91
CA LEU A 199 -19.73 -3.76 -20.05
C LEU A 199 -21.17 -3.45 -20.47
N PRO A 200 -22.11 -4.38 -20.25
CA PRO A 200 -23.53 -4.06 -20.29
C PRO A 200 -23.86 -2.87 -19.38
N ALA A 201 -24.79 -2.01 -19.78
CA ALA A 201 -25.14 -0.77 -19.07
C ALA A 201 -25.57 -0.99 -17.59
N THR A 202 -26.02 -2.20 -17.26
CA THR A 202 -26.43 -2.59 -15.90
C THR A 202 -25.27 -3.08 -15.02
N ARG A 203 -24.08 -3.28 -15.58
CA ARG A 203 -22.92 -3.79 -14.83
C ARG A 203 -22.11 -2.66 -14.22
N ASN A 204 -21.70 -2.88 -12.97
CA ASN A 204 -20.84 -1.97 -12.24
C ASN A 204 -19.40 -1.99 -12.82
N PRO A 205 -18.82 -0.86 -13.22
CA PRO A 205 -17.46 -0.83 -13.79
C PRO A 205 -16.36 -1.30 -12.85
N PHE A 206 -16.56 -1.17 -11.54
CA PHE A 206 -15.60 -1.63 -10.53
C PHE A 206 -15.57 -3.16 -10.34
N THR A 207 -16.47 -3.90 -10.99
CA THR A 207 -16.42 -5.37 -11.00
C THR A 207 -15.51 -5.93 -12.10
N PHE A 208 -15.04 -5.10 -13.03
CA PHE A 208 -14.26 -5.55 -14.19
C PHE A 208 -12.84 -5.98 -13.84
N PHE A 209 -12.16 -5.19 -13.02
CA PHE A 209 -10.83 -5.53 -12.51
C PHE A 209 -10.89 -5.89 -11.03
N GLU A 210 -10.16 -6.92 -10.64
CA GLU A 210 -10.12 -7.40 -9.26
C GLU A 210 -9.33 -6.45 -8.35
N LYS A 211 -8.24 -5.86 -8.86
CA LYS A 211 -7.36 -4.97 -8.09
C LYS A 211 -7.22 -3.63 -8.80
N VAL A 212 -7.65 -2.59 -8.13
CA VAL A 212 -7.74 -1.23 -8.68
C VAL A 212 -7.00 -0.24 -7.80
N ILE A 213 -6.22 0.63 -8.43
CA ILE A 213 -5.65 1.81 -7.79
C ILE A 213 -6.18 3.08 -8.48
N ILE A 214 -6.69 4.02 -7.69
CA ILE A 214 -7.36 5.22 -8.21
C ILE A 214 -7.11 6.43 -7.30
N SER A 215 -7.09 7.62 -7.88
CA SER A 215 -6.95 8.82 -7.06
C SER A 215 -8.23 9.16 -6.30
N ILE A 216 -8.07 9.67 -5.08
CA ILE A 216 -9.18 10.14 -4.25
C ILE A 216 -9.99 11.21 -4.97
N ASP A 217 -9.33 12.11 -5.73
CA ASP A 217 -9.98 13.18 -6.48
C ASP A 217 -10.84 12.68 -7.64
N THR A 218 -10.47 11.57 -8.22
CA THR A 218 -11.29 10.91 -9.24
C THR A 218 -12.47 10.18 -8.60
N LEU A 219 -12.21 9.37 -7.56
CA LEU A 219 -13.19 8.45 -7.01
C LEU A 219 -14.30 9.15 -6.23
N LYS A 220 -14.03 10.29 -5.58
CA LYS A 220 -15.01 11.06 -4.80
C LYS A 220 -16.13 11.71 -5.62
N GLN A 221 -16.03 11.68 -6.97
CA GLN A 221 -17.03 12.33 -7.83
C GLN A 221 -18.37 11.61 -7.75
N ASP A 222 -19.47 12.35 -7.69
CA ASP A 222 -20.83 11.85 -7.49
C ASP A 222 -21.24 10.73 -8.46
N ARG A 223 -20.74 10.78 -9.71
CA ARG A 223 -21.00 9.77 -10.74
C ARG A 223 -20.53 8.36 -10.41
N PHE A 224 -19.58 8.19 -9.44
CA PHE A 224 -19.06 6.90 -9.03
C PHE A 224 -19.69 6.40 -7.72
N ILE A 225 -20.27 7.30 -6.94
CA ILE A 225 -20.79 6.99 -5.59
C ILE A 225 -21.85 5.89 -5.62
N HIS A 226 -22.74 5.89 -6.62
CA HIS A 226 -23.77 4.86 -6.74
C HIS A 226 -23.19 3.47 -7.00
N ASP A 227 -22.19 3.39 -7.87
CA ASP A 227 -21.52 2.14 -8.21
C ASP A 227 -20.74 1.59 -7.00
N LEU A 228 -20.08 2.48 -6.23
CA LEU A 228 -19.32 2.12 -5.04
C LEU A 228 -20.21 1.59 -3.90
N ARG A 229 -21.40 2.17 -3.68
CA ARG A 229 -22.34 1.69 -2.65
C ARG A 229 -22.85 0.28 -2.89
N LYS A 230 -22.84 -0.20 -4.12
CA LYS A 230 -23.29 -1.53 -4.51
C LYS A 230 -22.17 -2.54 -4.66
N HIS A 231 -20.91 -2.13 -4.43
CA HIS A 231 -19.76 -2.97 -4.60
C HIS A 231 -19.08 -3.26 -3.26
N HIS A 232 -18.84 -4.54 -2.99
CA HIS A 232 -18.09 -4.97 -1.80
C HIS A 232 -16.64 -5.26 -2.16
N TRP A 233 -15.73 -4.78 -1.36
CA TRP A 233 -14.29 -5.00 -1.49
C TRP A 233 -13.79 -5.92 -0.39
N ASP A 234 -12.88 -6.83 -0.71
CA ASP A 234 -12.19 -7.63 0.31
C ASP A 234 -11.25 -6.74 1.13
N ALA A 235 -10.55 -5.82 0.46
CA ALA A 235 -9.68 -4.87 1.12
C ALA A 235 -9.74 -3.49 0.45
N VAL A 236 -9.77 -2.44 1.28
CA VAL A 236 -9.61 -1.05 0.88
C VAL A 236 -8.42 -0.45 1.61
N VAL A 237 -7.56 0.22 0.88
CA VAL A 237 -6.47 1.04 1.42
C VAL A 237 -6.78 2.50 1.12
N ILE A 238 -6.73 3.37 2.12
CA ILE A 238 -6.82 4.83 1.95
C ILE A 238 -5.51 5.43 2.43
N ASP A 239 -4.70 5.85 1.48
CA ASP A 239 -3.44 6.53 1.76
C ASP A 239 -3.68 8.02 2.01
N GLU A 240 -2.80 8.65 2.80
CA GLU A 240 -2.95 10.02 3.31
C GLU A 240 -4.35 10.24 3.92
N SER A 241 -4.74 9.34 4.80
CA SER A 241 -6.09 9.26 5.38
C SER A 241 -6.49 10.48 6.23
N HIS A 242 -5.55 11.36 6.59
CA HIS A 242 -5.88 12.67 7.17
C HIS A 242 -6.80 13.52 6.26
N ASN A 243 -6.80 13.27 4.95
CA ASN A 243 -7.67 13.96 4.00
C ASN A 243 -9.16 13.55 4.10
N VAL A 244 -9.48 12.48 4.81
CA VAL A 244 -10.87 12.00 4.95
C VAL A 244 -11.49 12.32 6.31
N THR A 245 -10.82 13.07 7.17
CA THR A 245 -11.27 13.37 8.54
C THR A 245 -12.37 14.45 8.61
N ASN A 246 -12.44 15.38 7.65
CA ASN A 246 -13.37 16.48 7.69
C ASN A 246 -14.75 16.07 7.13
N GLN A 247 -15.75 15.98 8.03
CA GLN A 247 -17.10 15.52 7.74
C GLN A 247 -17.84 16.30 6.64
N ALA A 248 -17.47 17.55 6.40
CA ALA A 248 -18.10 18.40 5.37
C ALA A 248 -17.58 18.14 3.96
N THR A 249 -16.59 17.25 3.77
CA THR A 249 -15.93 17.04 2.48
C THR A 249 -16.43 15.82 1.73
N GLN A 250 -16.33 15.85 0.41
CA GLN A 250 -16.57 14.67 -0.44
C GLN A 250 -15.61 13.51 -0.13
N ASN A 251 -14.38 13.80 0.32
CA ASN A 251 -13.42 12.78 0.72
C ASN A 251 -13.95 11.96 1.92
N ASN A 252 -14.51 12.63 2.92
CA ASN A 252 -15.11 11.96 4.08
C ASN A 252 -16.35 11.14 3.67
N GLN A 253 -17.21 11.71 2.80
CA GLN A 253 -18.37 10.98 2.28
C GLN A 253 -17.94 9.69 1.56
N LEU A 254 -16.89 9.75 0.75
CA LEU A 254 -16.31 8.59 0.09
C LEU A 254 -15.84 7.53 1.11
N ALA A 255 -15.07 7.93 2.13
CA ALA A 255 -14.60 7.01 3.16
C ALA A 255 -15.75 6.34 3.92
N ASN A 256 -16.80 7.10 4.26
CA ASN A 256 -18.01 6.57 4.89
C ASN A 256 -18.84 5.61 4.00
N ILE A 257 -18.63 5.64 2.69
CA ILE A 257 -19.22 4.67 1.77
C ILE A 257 -18.35 3.41 1.70
N LEU A 258 -17.04 3.57 1.62
CA LEU A 258 -16.12 2.46 1.48
C LEU A 258 -16.00 1.62 2.75
N ALA A 259 -15.93 2.26 3.92
CA ALA A 259 -15.70 1.58 5.20
C ALA A 259 -16.72 0.46 5.52
N PRO A 260 -18.04 0.63 5.37
CA PRO A 260 -19.00 -0.46 5.59
C PRO A 260 -19.00 -1.49 4.45
N ASN A 261 -18.54 -1.13 3.25
CA ASN A 261 -18.54 -1.99 2.07
C ASN A 261 -17.19 -2.68 1.83
N THR A 262 -16.40 -2.88 2.90
CA THR A 262 -15.14 -3.61 2.83
C THR A 262 -14.90 -4.44 4.07
N ASP A 263 -14.23 -5.58 3.90
CA ASP A 263 -13.81 -6.41 5.02
C ASP A 263 -12.56 -5.83 5.68
N ALA A 264 -11.46 -5.72 4.94
CA ALA A 264 -10.23 -5.12 5.45
C ALA A 264 -10.17 -3.64 5.09
N LEU A 265 -9.92 -2.77 6.07
CA LEU A 265 -9.68 -1.35 5.86
C LEU A 265 -8.34 -0.95 6.46
N ILE A 266 -7.43 -0.50 5.61
CA ILE A 266 -6.12 -0.01 6.00
C ILE A 266 -6.08 1.48 5.72
N LEU A 267 -5.97 2.27 6.76
CA LEU A 267 -5.75 3.71 6.67
C LEU A 267 -4.26 3.98 6.85
N ALA A 268 -3.67 4.81 6.02
CA ALA A 268 -2.27 5.21 6.16
C ALA A 268 -2.15 6.73 6.22
N SER A 269 -1.38 7.24 7.17
CA SER A 269 -1.08 8.67 7.29
C SER A 269 0.15 8.87 8.17
N ALA A 270 1.04 9.79 7.80
CA ALA A 270 2.12 10.20 8.70
C ALA A 270 1.60 11.09 9.85
N THR A 271 0.48 11.75 9.64
CA THR A 271 -0.14 12.70 10.59
C THR A 271 -1.59 12.31 10.85
N PRO A 272 -1.85 11.22 11.59
CA PRO A 272 -3.20 10.71 11.82
C PRO A 272 -4.03 11.62 12.73
N HIS A 273 -3.37 12.29 13.65
CA HIS A 273 -3.96 13.22 14.59
C HIS A 273 -3.51 14.64 14.26
N ASN A 274 -4.44 15.51 14.10
CA ASN A 274 -4.26 16.89 13.68
C ASN A 274 -4.70 17.86 14.79
N GLY A 275 -4.53 17.48 16.06
CA GLY A 275 -4.89 18.28 17.23
C GLY A 275 -6.38 18.37 17.54
N ASN A 276 -7.26 17.79 16.72
CA ASN A 276 -8.71 17.74 17.01
C ASN A 276 -9.14 16.30 17.26
N SER A 277 -9.54 16.04 18.49
CA SER A 277 -10.07 14.75 18.91
C SER A 277 -11.22 14.26 18.01
N ALA A 278 -12.07 15.15 17.51
CA ALA A 278 -13.18 14.78 16.64
C ALA A 278 -12.73 14.25 15.28
N SER A 279 -11.63 14.77 14.70
CA SER A 279 -11.09 14.26 13.44
C SER A 279 -10.43 12.89 13.59
N PHE A 280 -9.73 12.69 14.67
CA PHE A 280 -9.15 11.39 15.00
C PHE A 280 -10.23 10.38 15.35
N ALA A 281 -11.25 10.77 16.13
CA ALA A 281 -12.44 9.98 16.37
C ALA A 281 -13.11 9.53 15.07
N GLN A 282 -13.14 10.38 14.06
CA GLN A 282 -13.68 10.04 12.75
C GLN A 282 -12.87 8.90 12.07
N LEU A 283 -11.53 8.95 12.11
CA LEU A 283 -10.70 7.86 11.57
C LEU A 283 -10.93 6.55 12.32
N LEU A 284 -10.99 6.60 13.64
CA LEU A 284 -11.25 5.42 14.45
C LEU A 284 -12.65 4.85 14.20
N THR A 285 -13.67 5.71 14.06
CA THR A 285 -15.04 5.29 13.73
C THR A 285 -15.13 4.60 12.35
N LEU A 286 -14.33 5.03 11.37
CA LEU A 286 -14.23 4.34 10.08
C LEU A 286 -13.66 2.93 10.22
N LEU A 287 -12.70 2.74 11.14
CA LEU A 287 -12.09 1.45 11.41
C LEU A 287 -12.99 0.56 12.25
N GLU A 288 -13.40 1.02 13.42
CA GLU A 288 -14.28 0.34 14.35
C GLU A 288 -15.30 1.31 14.96
N PRO A 289 -16.58 1.20 14.60
CA PRO A 289 -17.60 2.14 15.07
C PRO A 289 -17.72 2.26 16.58
N THR A 290 -17.43 1.19 17.31
CA THR A 290 -17.49 1.12 18.77
C THR A 290 -16.27 1.70 19.50
N SER A 291 -15.25 2.10 18.75
CA SER A 291 -13.99 2.68 19.31
C SER A 291 -14.19 4.07 19.93
N VAL A 292 -15.27 4.75 19.56
CA VAL A 292 -15.63 6.08 20.06
C VAL A 292 -16.97 6.00 20.77
N SER A 293 -17.05 6.53 21.99
CA SER A 293 -18.29 6.55 22.76
C SER A 293 -19.35 7.45 22.10
N ALA A 294 -20.62 7.31 22.51
CA ALA A 294 -21.69 8.19 22.05
C ALA A 294 -21.48 9.67 22.44
N GLN A 295 -20.64 9.93 23.45
CA GLN A 295 -20.23 11.25 23.90
C GLN A 295 -19.05 11.81 23.08
N GLY A 296 -18.39 10.97 22.29
CA GLY A 296 -17.21 11.35 21.50
C GLY A 296 -15.88 11.02 22.17
N ASP A 297 -15.89 10.33 23.31
CA ASP A 297 -14.67 9.92 23.99
C ASP A 297 -14.03 8.72 23.29
N ILE A 298 -12.71 8.74 23.22
CA ILE A 298 -11.92 7.73 22.53
C ILE A 298 -11.32 6.76 23.55
N SER A 299 -11.49 5.46 23.31
CA SER A 299 -10.92 4.41 24.15
C SER A 299 -9.42 4.23 23.88
N LYS A 300 -8.58 4.30 24.94
CA LYS A 300 -7.15 3.99 24.86
C LYS A 300 -6.88 2.60 24.30
N ALA A 301 -7.62 1.61 24.78
CA ALA A 301 -7.50 0.23 24.31
C ALA A 301 -7.85 0.09 22.82
N ALA A 302 -8.88 0.80 22.36
CA ALA A 302 -9.22 0.81 20.93
C ALA A 302 -8.11 1.42 20.09
N VAL A 303 -7.50 2.53 20.53
CA VAL A 303 -6.38 3.14 19.79
C VAL A 303 -5.18 2.21 19.74
N SER A 304 -4.78 1.63 20.89
CA SER A 304 -3.68 0.65 20.93
C SER A 304 -3.91 -0.51 19.98
N ASN A 305 -5.14 -1.00 19.88
CA ASN A 305 -5.49 -2.11 19.00
C ASN A 305 -5.52 -1.70 17.52
N LEU A 306 -6.04 -0.51 17.19
CA LEU A 306 -6.33 -0.12 15.81
C LEU A 306 -5.19 0.64 15.15
N MET A 307 -4.22 1.16 15.90
CA MET A 307 -3.17 2.03 15.36
C MET A 307 -1.77 1.43 15.57
N ILE A 308 -0.93 1.66 14.58
CA ILE A 308 0.52 1.48 14.66
C ILE A 308 1.13 2.84 14.44
N ARG A 309 2.01 3.27 15.35
CA ARG A 309 2.77 4.50 15.21
C ARG A 309 4.19 4.28 15.68
N ARG A 310 5.14 4.55 14.82
CA ARG A 310 6.57 4.47 15.09
C ARG A 310 7.27 5.66 14.43
N HIS A 311 8.41 6.00 14.96
CA HIS A 311 9.29 7.01 14.42
C HIS A 311 10.74 6.51 14.44
N ARG A 312 11.65 7.24 13.83
CA ARG A 312 13.06 6.84 13.70
C ARG A 312 13.72 6.46 15.02
N TYR A 313 13.36 7.17 16.10
CA TYR A 313 13.96 6.98 17.43
C TYR A 313 13.20 5.97 18.30
N SER A 314 12.10 5.41 17.83
CA SER A 314 11.43 4.28 18.50
C SER A 314 12.40 3.13 18.64
N GLU A 315 12.41 2.46 19.79
CA GLU A 315 13.38 1.40 20.10
C GLU A 315 13.38 0.28 19.06
N ALA A 316 12.20 -0.15 18.63
CA ALA A 316 12.02 -1.17 17.60
C ALA A 316 12.65 -0.78 16.25
N VAL A 317 12.61 0.50 15.88
CA VAL A 317 13.18 1.00 14.63
C VAL A 317 14.68 1.24 14.77
N LYS A 318 15.10 1.92 15.83
CA LYS A 318 16.50 2.29 16.07
C LYS A 318 17.44 1.09 16.11
N ASN A 319 17.02 0.01 16.78
CA ASN A 319 17.84 -1.20 16.94
C ASN A 319 18.04 -1.95 15.62
N GLU A 320 17.14 -1.81 14.67
CA GLU A 320 17.16 -2.58 13.43
C GLU A 320 17.71 -1.80 12.23
N VAL A 321 17.44 -0.52 12.19
CA VAL A 321 17.81 0.34 11.06
C VAL A 321 19.32 0.66 11.06
N GLY A 322 19.90 0.91 12.23
CA GLY A 322 21.34 1.14 12.40
C GLY A 322 21.93 2.11 11.36
N ASP A 323 23.09 1.72 10.78
CA ASP A 323 23.83 2.52 9.79
C ASP A 323 23.13 2.63 8.42
N ARG A 324 22.02 1.89 8.20
CA ARG A 324 21.26 1.94 6.93
C ARG A 324 20.42 3.21 6.76
N TRP A 325 20.34 4.02 7.80
CA TRP A 325 19.74 5.34 7.78
C TRP A 325 20.66 6.34 8.46
N ALA A 326 21.48 7.03 7.66
CA ALA A 326 22.44 8.00 8.16
C ALA A 326 21.75 9.10 8.97
N GLU A 327 22.34 9.47 10.09
CA GLU A 327 21.81 10.56 10.95
C GLU A 327 21.79 11.88 10.21
N ARG A 328 20.72 12.63 10.42
CA ARG A 328 20.57 14.00 9.93
C ARG A 328 21.57 14.91 10.64
N LYS A 329 22.24 15.75 9.86
CA LYS A 329 23.09 16.80 10.43
C LYS A 329 22.23 17.92 11.04
N ASP A 330 22.80 18.68 11.95
CA ASP A 330 22.17 19.89 12.49
C ASP A 330 21.73 20.82 11.36
N PRO A 331 20.47 21.30 11.37
CA PRO A 331 19.97 22.23 10.35
C PRO A 331 20.79 23.51 10.31
N GLN A 332 21.08 24.02 9.14
CA GLN A 332 21.75 25.29 8.96
C GLN A 332 20.73 26.40 8.66
N ASN A 333 20.39 27.18 9.67
CA ASN A 333 19.54 28.36 9.52
C ASN A 333 20.39 29.58 9.22
N LEU A 334 20.52 29.94 7.95
CA LEU A 334 21.38 31.03 7.47
C LEU A 334 20.58 32.33 7.41
N VAL A 335 20.95 33.27 8.26
CA VAL A 335 20.44 34.63 8.25
C VAL A 335 21.22 35.43 7.21
N VAL A 336 20.53 35.95 6.21
CA VAL A 336 21.09 36.52 5.00
C VAL A 336 20.85 38.04 4.96
N GLU A 337 21.90 38.81 4.73
CA GLU A 337 21.78 40.27 4.54
C GLU A 337 20.96 40.60 3.29
N PRO A 338 19.93 41.46 3.44
CA PRO A 338 19.14 41.89 2.33
C PRO A 338 19.94 42.78 1.40
N SER A 339 19.61 42.83 0.14
CA SER A 339 20.06 43.90 -0.74
C SER A 339 19.40 45.22 -0.32
N PRO A 340 19.99 46.40 -0.70
CA PRO A 340 19.33 47.68 -0.42
C PRO A 340 17.91 47.78 -0.92
N GLY A 341 17.60 47.17 -2.07
CA GLY A 341 16.24 47.09 -2.62
C GLY A 341 15.30 46.25 -1.75
N GLU A 342 15.72 45.06 -1.35
CA GLU A 342 14.95 44.16 -0.47
C GLU A 342 14.68 44.82 0.89
N PHE A 343 15.68 45.53 1.45
CA PHE A 343 15.50 46.29 2.68
C PHE A 343 14.44 47.38 2.53
N ALA A 344 14.49 48.17 1.41
CA ALA A 344 13.49 49.19 1.14
C ALA A 344 12.08 48.62 0.97
N VAL A 345 11.94 47.49 0.30
CA VAL A 345 10.66 46.78 0.13
C VAL A 345 10.17 46.29 1.48
N GLY A 346 11.02 45.67 2.32
CA GLY A 346 10.67 45.22 3.69
C GLY A 346 10.17 46.37 4.57
N LYS A 347 10.82 47.51 4.52
CA LYS A 347 10.42 48.74 5.23
C LYS A 347 9.05 49.25 4.79
N GLU A 348 8.80 49.29 3.48
CA GLU A 348 7.49 49.68 2.94
C GLU A 348 6.39 48.69 3.29
N LEU A 349 6.65 47.38 3.23
CA LEU A 349 5.72 46.34 3.66
C LEU A 349 5.37 46.51 5.14
N SER A 350 6.37 46.72 5.99
CA SER A 350 6.16 46.97 7.41
C SER A 350 5.27 48.19 7.65
N ALA A 351 5.69 49.37 7.10
CA ALA A 351 5.08 50.65 7.45
C ALA A 351 3.69 50.88 6.82
N THR A 352 3.43 50.31 5.63
CA THR A 352 2.22 50.61 4.87
C THR A 352 1.20 49.48 4.93
N TRP A 353 1.68 48.23 4.96
CA TRP A 353 0.80 47.05 4.74
C TRP A 353 0.57 46.21 5.98
N ILE A 354 1.62 45.91 6.75
CA ILE A 354 1.56 44.95 7.88
C ILE A 354 1.25 45.66 9.18
N HIS A 355 2.02 46.70 9.53
CA HIS A 355 1.95 47.51 10.74
C HIS A 355 1.69 49.00 10.46
N PRO A 356 0.59 49.33 9.73
CA PRO A 356 0.32 50.72 9.40
C PRO A 356 -0.05 51.53 10.62
N GLN A 357 0.36 52.82 10.71
CA GLN A 357 -0.05 53.76 11.76
C GLN A 357 -1.55 54.14 11.69
N GLY A 358 -2.34 53.40 10.92
CA GLY A 358 -3.78 53.57 10.73
C GLY A 358 -4.37 52.27 10.17
N SER A 359 -5.20 52.33 9.13
CA SER A 359 -5.68 51.18 8.42
C SER A 359 -4.82 50.89 7.18
N ALA A 360 -4.50 49.64 6.90
CA ALA A 360 -3.84 49.26 5.64
C ALA A 360 -4.69 49.68 4.43
N PRO A 361 -4.07 50.11 3.31
CA PRO A 361 -4.78 50.66 2.15
C PRO A 361 -5.44 49.54 1.31
N VAL A 362 -6.10 48.57 1.91
CA VAL A 362 -6.67 47.38 1.25
C VAL A 362 -8.19 47.47 1.22
N THR A 363 -8.78 47.25 0.06
CA THR A 363 -10.23 47.30 -0.14
C THR A 363 -10.85 45.93 -0.31
N GLY A 364 -12.12 45.75 0.16
CA GLY A 364 -12.94 44.57 -0.11
C GLY A 364 -12.82 43.41 0.88
N LYS A 365 -13.50 42.30 0.57
CA LYS A 365 -13.46 41.08 1.36
C LYS A 365 -12.05 40.46 1.28
N GLY A 366 -11.39 40.30 2.42
CA GLY A 366 -10.01 39.79 2.49
C GLY A 366 -8.95 40.82 2.83
N SER A 367 -9.35 42.06 3.10
CA SER A 367 -8.45 43.17 3.45
C SER A 367 -7.45 42.85 4.56
N ARG A 368 -7.81 41.92 5.48
CA ARG A 368 -6.96 41.53 6.61
C ARG A 368 -5.88 40.48 6.23
N LEU A 369 -6.01 39.75 5.13
CA LEU A 369 -5.07 38.66 4.74
C LEU A 369 -4.11 39.08 3.65
N PHE A 370 -4.50 40.04 2.80
CA PHE A 370 -3.72 40.43 1.65
C PHE A 370 -2.32 40.99 1.99
N PRO A 371 -2.12 41.82 3.06
CA PRO A 371 -0.78 42.23 3.48
C PRO A 371 0.17 41.05 3.72
N TRP A 372 -0.30 39.99 4.35
CA TRP A 372 0.50 38.79 4.61
C TRP A 372 0.75 37.97 3.33
N THR A 373 -0.15 38.07 2.35
CA THR A 373 0.08 37.49 1.01
C THR A 373 1.22 38.21 0.30
N LEU A 374 1.30 39.53 0.45
CA LEU A 374 2.43 40.34 -0.08
C LEU A 374 3.74 39.99 0.67
N ALA A 375 3.70 39.91 2.01
CA ALA A 375 4.84 39.51 2.83
C ALA A 375 5.39 38.15 2.42
N LYS A 376 4.50 37.15 2.31
CA LYS A 376 4.87 35.79 1.89
C LYS A 376 5.45 35.75 0.48
N ALA A 377 4.90 36.54 -0.43
CA ALA A 377 5.44 36.67 -1.77
C ALA A 377 6.83 37.36 -1.80
N PHE A 378 7.03 38.41 -1.01
CA PHE A 378 8.31 39.07 -0.84
C PHE A 378 9.39 38.13 -0.26
N LEU A 379 9.04 37.41 0.82
CA LEU A 379 9.95 36.44 1.43
C LEU A 379 10.30 35.27 0.50
N SER A 380 9.47 34.97 -0.51
CA SER A 380 9.78 33.99 -1.55
C SER A 380 10.76 34.60 -2.57
N SER A 381 10.36 35.60 -3.33
CA SER A 381 11.26 36.28 -4.30
C SER A 381 10.70 37.60 -4.78
N PRO A 382 11.58 38.51 -5.32
CA PRO A 382 11.12 39.73 -5.97
C PRO A 382 10.16 39.48 -7.12
N VAL A 383 10.33 38.41 -7.88
CA VAL A 383 9.43 38.04 -9.00
C VAL A 383 8.07 37.57 -8.49
N ALA A 384 8.02 36.81 -7.37
CA ALA A 384 6.77 36.41 -6.77
C ALA A 384 5.99 37.61 -6.20
N LEU A 385 6.66 38.57 -5.59
CA LEU A 385 6.06 39.81 -5.15
C LEU A 385 5.51 40.61 -6.34
N GLN A 386 6.29 40.78 -7.42
CA GLN A 386 5.85 41.47 -8.63
C GLN A 386 4.58 40.83 -9.20
N ALA A 387 4.57 39.50 -9.35
CA ALA A 387 3.40 38.77 -9.87
C ALA A 387 2.16 38.95 -8.99
N THR A 388 2.34 39.00 -7.66
CA THR A 388 1.26 39.23 -6.70
C THR A 388 0.69 40.64 -6.80
N ILE A 389 1.57 41.66 -6.90
CA ILE A 389 1.18 43.06 -7.11
C ILE A 389 0.39 43.22 -8.39
N ASP A 390 0.92 42.69 -9.52
CA ASP A 390 0.29 42.82 -10.82
C ASP A 390 -1.06 42.10 -10.90
N ALA A 391 -1.21 40.94 -10.25
CA ALA A 391 -2.49 40.24 -10.15
C ALA A 391 -3.51 41.08 -9.37
N ARG A 392 -3.08 41.72 -8.28
CA ARG A 392 -3.98 42.56 -7.47
C ARG A 392 -4.36 43.82 -8.21
N LEU A 393 -3.43 44.54 -8.84
CA LEU A 393 -3.72 45.70 -9.66
C LEU A 393 -4.77 45.40 -10.70
N ARG A 394 -4.65 44.27 -11.43
CA ARG A 394 -5.69 43.83 -12.38
C ARG A 394 -7.05 43.57 -11.73
N SER A 395 -7.07 43.03 -10.49
CA SER A 395 -8.33 42.74 -9.81
C SER A 395 -9.07 43.95 -9.28
N ILE A 396 -8.37 45.08 -9.06
CA ILE A 396 -8.96 46.34 -8.58
C ILE A 396 -9.13 47.38 -9.69
N GLU A 397 -8.78 47.05 -10.94
CA GLU A 397 -8.90 47.94 -12.11
C GLU A 397 -10.36 48.37 -12.29
N GLY A 398 -10.58 49.67 -12.43
CA GLY A 398 -11.93 50.26 -12.55
C GLY A 398 -12.70 50.49 -11.25
N ASN A 399 -12.14 50.14 -10.09
CA ASN A 399 -12.76 50.39 -8.79
C ASN A 399 -12.30 51.74 -8.22
N ALA A 400 -13.14 52.75 -8.34
CA ALA A 400 -12.81 54.11 -7.86
C ALA A 400 -12.51 54.17 -6.34
N ALA A 401 -13.03 53.26 -5.52
CA ALA A 401 -12.74 53.20 -4.09
C ALA A 401 -11.34 52.62 -3.75
N ALA A 402 -10.66 52.01 -4.72
CA ALA A 402 -9.34 51.38 -4.56
C ALA A 402 -8.16 52.31 -4.91
N GLY A 403 -8.37 53.61 -5.08
CA GLY A 403 -7.31 54.57 -5.43
C GLY A 403 -6.10 54.52 -4.48
N PRO A 404 -6.30 54.59 -3.14
CA PRO A 404 -5.19 54.51 -2.20
C PRO A 404 -4.44 53.18 -2.23
N GLU A 405 -5.15 52.05 -2.45
CA GLU A 405 -4.57 50.72 -2.59
C GLU A 405 -3.73 50.64 -3.87
N GLN A 406 -4.25 51.15 -4.97
CA GLN A 406 -3.55 51.19 -6.25
C GLN A 406 -2.26 52.03 -6.17
N GLU A 407 -2.27 53.20 -5.53
CA GLU A 407 -1.09 54.04 -5.34
C GLU A 407 -0.04 53.35 -4.48
N ALA A 408 -0.45 52.68 -3.36
CA ALA A 408 0.47 51.96 -2.50
C ALA A 408 1.07 50.73 -3.22
N LEU A 409 0.29 50.01 -4.04
CA LEU A 409 0.79 48.90 -4.86
C LEU A 409 1.77 49.37 -5.93
N LEU A 410 1.52 50.47 -6.60
CA LEU A 410 2.43 51.03 -7.58
C LEU A 410 3.76 51.42 -6.94
N ARG A 411 3.73 52.11 -5.78
CA ARG A 411 4.94 52.43 -5.02
C ARG A 411 5.72 51.19 -4.59
N LEU A 412 5.04 50.16 -4.10
CA LEU A 412 5.67 48.89 -3.72
C LEU A 412 6.31 48.21 -4.95
N ARG A 413 5.64 48.27 -6.13
CA ARG A 413 6.14 47.77 -7.40
C ARG A 413 7.42 48.48 -7.83
N ASP A 414 7.45 49.81 -7.73
CA ASP A 414 8.61 50.62 -8.11
C ASP A 414 9.81 50.31 -7.21
N LEU A 415 9.60 50.15 -5.90
CA LEU A 415 10.67 49.68 -4.97
C LEU A 415 11.15 48.29 -5.31
N ASN A 416 10.24 47.39 -5.61
CA ASN A 416 10.58 45.99 -5.95
C ASN A 416 11.35 45.89 -7.28
N ALA A 417 11.16 46.80 -8.21
CA ALA A 417 11.89 46.85 -9.47
C ALA A 417 13.42 46.93 -9.27
N ALA A 418 13.87 47.59 -8.19
CA ALA A 418 15.29 47.66 -7.85
C ALA A 418 15.92 46.32 -7.46
N CYS A 419 15.08 45.32 -7.08
CA CYS A 419 15.49 43.95 -6.73
C CYS A 419 15.57 43.03 -7.95
N LEU A 420 14.90 43.42 -9.05
CA LEU A 420 14.87 42.63 -10.28
C LEU A 420 16.13 42.86 -11.10
N PRO A 421 16.67 41.89 -11.80
CA PRO A 421 17.84 42.09 -12.67
C PRO A 421 17.44 42.86 -13.90
N GLU A 422 18.27 43.84 -14.28
CA GLU A 422 18.23 44.51 -15.57
C GLU A 422 18.94 43.63 -16.62
N ASP A 423 18.28 43.37 -17.75
CA ASP A 423 18.84 42.72 -18.95
C ASP A 423 19.64 41.39 -18.68
N GLY A 424 19.12 40.52 -17.84
CA GLY A 424 19.71 39.20 -17.64
C GLY A 424 20.98 39.15 -16.81
N SER A 425 21.30 40.22 -16.07
CA SER A 425 22.35 40.26 -15.07
C SER A 425 21.99 39.35 -13.86
N THR A 426 22.99 39.05 -13.04
CA THR A 426 22.81 38.28 -11.78
C THR A 426 21.81 39.01 -10.88
N PRO A 427 20.82 38.34 -10.31
CA PRO A 427 19.86 38.94 -9.36
C PRO A 427 20.54 39.65 -8.21
N ARG A 428 20.04 40.81 -7.83
CA ARG A 428 20.53 41.58 -6.68
C ARG A 428 19.98 41.12 -5.34
N SER A 429 19.23 40.00 -5.30
CA SER A 429 18.68 39.42 -4.05
C SER A 429 19.77 38.81 -3.19
N GLY A 430 19.77 39.15 -1.90
CA GLY A 430 20.65 38.56 -0.89
C GLY A 430 20.47 37.04 -0.79
N LYS A 431 19.22 36.59 -0.67
CA LYS A 431 18.87 35.16 -0.63
C LYS A 431 19.37 34.40 -1.85
N TYR A 432 19.23 34.96 -3.04
CA TYR A 432 19.71 34.31 -4.25
C TYR A 432 21.24 34.18 -4.27
N ARG A 433 21.96 35.23 -3.85
CA ARG A 433 23.43 35.16 -3.75
C ARG A 433 23.88 34.09 -2.78
N GLU A 434 23.23 34.00 -1.62
CA GLU A 434 23.53 32.96 -0.64
C GLU A 434 23.20 31.56 -1.16
N LEU A 435 22.06 31.37 -1.85
CA LEU A 435 21.75 30.09 -2.49
C LEU A 435 22.85 29.65 -3.45
N VAL A 436 23.36 30.55 -4.30
CA VAL A 436 24.48 30.25 -5.21
C VAL A 436 25.76 29.92 -4.46
N ALA A 437 26.04 30.64 -3.36
CA ALA A 437 27.20 30.35 -2.51
C ALA A 437 27.10 28.98 -1.86
N GLN A 438 25.95 28.62 -1.32
CA GLN A 438 25.68 27.31 -0.71
C GLN A 438 25.80 26.16 -1.74
N LEU A 439 25.20 26.31 -2.92
CA LEU A 439 25.31 25.28 -3.98
C LEU A 439 26.77 25.08 -4.42
N LYS A 440 27.55 26.16 -4.50
CA LYS A 440 29.00 26.07 -4.80
C LYS A 440 29.79 25.41 -3.68
N SER A 441 29.54 25.76 -2.42
CA SER A 441 30.21 25.16 -1.26
C SER A 441 29.97 23.65 -1.16
N LYS A 442 28.80 23.19 -1.61
CA LYS A 442 28.39 21.78 -1.68
C LYS A 442 28.85 21.11 -2.99
N ASN A 443 29.76 21.73 -3.73
CA ASN A 443 30.28 21.22 -4.99
C ASN A 443 29.23 20.94 -6.08
N VAL A 444 28.06 21.55 -6.04
CA VAL A 444 27.06 21.42 -7.11
C VAL A 444 27.54 22.17 -8.34
N GLY A 445 27.83 21.45 -9.41
CA GLY A 445 28.42 22.04 -10.62
C GLY A 445 28.32 21.15 -11.86
N PRO A 446 28.75 21.66 -13.05
CA PRO A 446 28.52 20.98 -14.33
C PRO A 446 29.18 19.61 -14.46
N ARG A 447 30.27 19.36 -13.75
CA ARG A 447 31.01 18.09 -13.77
C ARG A 447 30.89 17.28 -12.47
N SER A 448 30.13 17.79 -11.52
CA SER A 448 29.90 17.13 -10.22
C SER A 448 28.85 16.05 -10.33
N THR A 449 28.89 15.09 -9.41
CA THR A 449 27.82 14.13 -9.15
C THR A 449 26.85 14.62 -8.07
N GLU A 450 27.27 15.62 -7.30
CA GLU A 450 26.49 16.18 -6.20
C GLU A 450 25.18 16.80 -6.69
N ARG A 451 24.11 16.57 -5.95
CA ARG A 451 22.76 17.08 -6.25
C ARG A 451 22.18 17.82 -5.05
N ALA A 452 21.38 18.80 -5.34
CA ALA A 452 20.61 19.50 -4.33
C ALA A 452 19.16 19.66 -4.74
N VAL A 453 18.28 19.65 -3.75
CA VAL A 453 16.86 19.98 -3.90
C VAL A 453 16.63 21.33 -3.28
N VAL A 454 16.03 22.27 -4.03
CA VAL A 454 15.67 23.61 -3.58
C VAL A 454 14.17 23.75 -3.55
N PHE A 455 13.60 23.94 -2.36
CA PHE A 455 12.16 24.12 -2.17
C PHE A 455 11.78 25.61 -2.15
N ALA A 456 10.77 25.95 -2.93
CA ALA A 456 10.10 27.26 -2.91
C ALA A 456 8.60 27.11 -3.23
N GLU A 457 7.74 27.92 -2.63
CA GLU A 457 6.28 27.74 -2.76
C GLU A 457 5.70 28.33 -4.04
N ARG A 458 6.32 29.39 -4.57
CA ARG A 458 5.75 30.18 -5.67
C ARG A 458 6.30 29.76 -7.03
N VAL A 459 5.42 29.38 -7.97
CA VAL A 459 5.84 28.99 -9.32
C VAL A 459 6.71 30.06 -10.01
N PRO A 460 6.42 31.38 -9.93
CA PRO A 460 7.33 32.38 -10.47
C PRO A 460 8.73 32.34 -9.88
N THR A 461 8.88 32.01 -8.58
CA THR A 461 10.18 31.82 -7.95
C THR A 461 10.91 30.60 -8.51
N LEU A 462 10.21 29.49 -8.73
CA LEU A 462 10.80 28.26 -9.24
C LEU A 462 11.43 28.49 -10.63
N GLU A 463 10.70 29.11 -11.55
CA GLU A 463 11.17 29.36 -12.89
C GLU A 463 12.32 30.40 -12.91
N TRP A 464 12.19 31.43 -12.09
CA TRP A 464 13.22 32.44 -11.95
C TRP A 464 14.53 31.85 -11.40
N LEU A 465 14.46 30.98 -10.38
CA LEU A 465 15.62 30.28 -9.86
C LEU A 465 16.27 29.40 -10.93
N ARG A 466 15.49 28.63 -11.71
CA ARG A 466 16.00 27.83 -12.80
C ARG A 466 16.81 28.64 -13.80
N GLU A 467 16.25 29.76 -14.27
CA GLU A 467 16.88 30.59 -15.29
C GLU A 467 18.23 31.16 -14.83
N HIS A 468 18.29 31.64 -13.59
CA HIS A 468 19.50 32.27 -13.05
C HIS A 468 20.53 31.26 -12.60
N LEU A 469 20.12 30.11 -11.96
CA LEU A 469 21.05 29.06 -11.56
C LEU A 469 21.79 28.43 -12.76
N VAL A 470 21.10 28.24 -13.88
CA VAL A 470 21.75 27.77 -15.12
C VAL A 470 22.92 28.69 -15.51
N LYS A 471 22.75 30.01 -15.42
CA LYS A 471 23.79 30.97 -15.77
C LYS A 471 24.90 31.06 -14.73
N ASP A 472 24.57 31.24 -13.47
CA ASP A 472 25.52 31.59 -12.40
C ASP A 472 26.33 30.39 -11.90
N LEU A 473 25.79 29.17 -12.04
CA LEU A 473 26.51 27.89 -11.78
C LEU A 473 27.12 27.30 -13.07
N LYS A 474 26.94 27.95 -14.22
CA LYS A 474 27.41 27.50 -15.54
C LYS A 474 26.89 26.10 -15.88
N LEU A 475 25.66 25.78 -15.45
CA LEU A 475 24.99 24.54 -15.71
C LEU A 475 24.32 24.55 -17.09
N LYS A 476 24.04 23.36 -17.63
CA LYS A 476 23.21 23.23 -18.83
C LYS A 476 21.74 23.30 -18.44
N PRO A 477 20.82 23.70 -19.35
CA PRO A 477 19.38 23.74 -19.03
C PRO A 477 18.78 22.43 -18.54
N ASN A 478 19.32 21.29 -18.95
CA ASN A 478 18.90 19.96 -18.48
C ASN A 478 19.48 19.55 -17.12
N GLN A 479 20.40 20.33 -16.56
CA GLN A 479 21.00 20.09 -15.25
C GLN A 479 20.26 20.83 -14.12
N VAL A 480 19.40 21.81 -14.45
CA VAL A 480 18.49 22.45 -13.50
C VAL A 480 17.06 22.24 -13.99
N ARG A 481 16.26 21.55 -13.21
CA ARG A 481 14.89 21.25 -13.58
C ARG A 481 13.92 21.77 -12.53
N VAL A 482 12.70 22.06 -12.96
CA VAL A 482 11.62 22.54 -12.10
C VAL A 482 10.50 21.52 -12.04
N LEU A 483 10.02 21.23 -10.81
CA LEU A 483 8.90 20.36 -10.55
C LEU A 483 7.79 21.15 -9.85
N HIS A 484 6.63 21.30 -10.50
CA HIS A 484 5.47 22.01 -9.96
C HIS A 484 4.14 21.43 -10.46
N GLY A 485 3.05 21.74 -9.78
CA GLY A 485 1.71 21.19 -10.07
C GLY A 485 1.09 21.59 -11.42
N GLY A 486 1.71 22.50 -12.17
CA GLY A 486 1.28 22.84 -13.52
C GLY A 486 1.80 21.91 -14.63
N LEU A 487 2.74 21.01 -14.31
CA LEU A 487 3.20 19.96 -15.21
C LEU A 487 2.16 18.84 -15.27
N THR A 488 2.10 18.14 -16.39
CA THR A 488 1.30 16.90 -16.50
C THR A 488 1.85 15.82 -15.59
N ASP A 489 1.04 14.85 -15.23
CA ASP A 489 1.47 13.74 -14.36
C ASP A 489 2.64 12.96 -14.96
N VAL A 490 2.62 12.77 -16.28
CA VAL A 490 3.69 12.07 -17.01
C VAL A 490 5.00 12.87 -16.92
N GLU A 491 4.95 14.18 -17.15
CA GLU A 491 6.14 15.03 -17.04
C GLU A 491 6.70 15.08 -15.62
N GLN A 492 5.84 15.15 -14.60
CA GLN A 492 6.27 15.12 -13.19
C GLN A 492 7.00 13.82 -12.88
N GLN A 493 6.43 12.71 -13.31
CA GLN A 493 7.00 11.39 -13.09
C GLN A 493 8.33 11.19 -13.83
N GLU A 494 8.39 11.49 -15.12
CA GLU A 494 9.64 11.40 -15.90
C GLU A 494 10.75 12.21 -15.24
N LEU A 495 10.42 13.40 -14.72
CA LEU A 495 11.38 14.25 -14.04
C LEU A 495 11.88 13.59 -12.73
N VAL A 496 10.97 13.07 -11.92
CA VAL A 496 11.29 12.41 -10.65
C VAL A 496 12.10 11.15 -10.88
N GLU A 497 11.69 10.31 -11.82
CA GLU A 497 12.44 9.09 -12.15
C GLU A 497 13.82 9.44 -12.74
N SER A 498 13.91 10.44 -13.59
CA SER A 498 15.19 10.93 -14.06
C SER A 498 16.08 11.42 -12.90
N PHE A 499 15.53 12.14 -11.92
CA PHE A 499 16.32 12.62 -10.78
C PHE A 499 16.86 11.50 -9.90
N LYS A 500 16.14 10.38 -9.79
CA LYS A 500 16.56 9.20 -9.00
C LYS A 500 17.70 8.40 -9.65
N GLN A 501 17.93 8.55 -10.96
CA GLN A 501 18.95 7.81 -11.68
C GLN A 501 20.35 8.40 -11.43
N ALA A 502 21.33 7.55 -11.11
CA ALA A 502 22.71 8.00 -10.89
C ALA A 502 23.34 8.68 -12.13
N SER A 503 22.99 8.19 -13.32
CA SER A 503 23.48 8.69 -14.63
C SER A 503 22.81 10.00 -15.09
N SER A 504 21.75 10.46 -14.39
CA SER A 504 21.02 11.68 -14.77
C SER A 504 21.92 12.93 -14.77
N PRO A 505 21.74 13.81 -15.75
CA PRO A 505 22.44 15.07 -15.78
C PRO A 505 21.97 16.06 -14.71
N ILE A 506 20.80 15.88 -14.12
CA ILE A 506 20.19 16.84 -13.19
C ILE A 506 21.08 17.00 -11.96
N ARG A 507 21.40 18.25 -11.62
CA ARG A 507 22.20 18.63 -10.46
C ARG A 507 21.41 19.42 -9.44
N VAL A 508 20.44 20.21 -9.90
CA VAL A 508 19.54 20.98 -9.05
C VAL A 508 18.10 20.69 -9.44
N LEU A 509 17.31 20.21 -8.49
CA LEU A 509 15.87 20.13 -8.61
C LEU A 509 15.25 21.27 -7.83
N VAL A 510 14.61 22.21 -8.54
CA VAL A 510 13.85 23.31 -7.92
C VAL A 510 12.39 22.87 -7.86
N THR A 511 11.77 22.89 -6.69
CA THR A 511 10.43 22.33 -6.57
C THR A 511 9.57 23.07 -5.54
N GLY A 512 8.25 22.98 -5.75
CA GLY A 512 7.22 23.38 -4.78
C GLY A 512 6.72 22.22 -3.94
N ASP A 513 5.63 22.43 -3.23
CA ASP A 513 5.03 21.44 -2.33
C ASP A 513 4.51 20.18 -3.04
N VAL A 514 4.38 20.18 -4.37
CA VAL A 514 4.08 18.96 -5.15
C VAL A 514 5.10 17.85 -4.89
N ALA A 515 6.37 18.17 -4.65
CA ALA A 515 7.37 17.18 -4.27
C ALA A 515 7.41 16.91 -2.76
N SER A 516 6.67 17.65 -1.94
CA SER A 516 6.61 17.39 -0.49
C SER A 516 5.75 16.19 -0.12
N GLU A 517 5.00 15.64 -1.05
CA GLU A 517 4.19 14.43 -0.84
C GLU A 517 4.56 13.35 -1.88
N GLY A 518 4.75 12.11 -1.44
CA GLY A 518 4.90 10.93 -2.29
C GLY A 518 6.20 10.76 -3.10
N VAL A 519 7.07 11.77 -3.20
CA VAL A 519 8.29 11.70 -4.02
C VAL A 519 9.51 11.31 -3.18
N ASN A 520 10.29 10.32 -3.63
CA ASN A 520 11.51 9.85 -2.96
C ASN A 520 12.75 10.42 -3.65
N LEU A 521 13.53 11.25 -2.95
CA LEU A 521 14.72 11.91 -3.51
C LEU A 521 16.04 11.46 -2.86
N HIS A 522 15.96 10.71 -1.75
CA HIS A 522 17.06 10.32 -0.89
C HIS A 522 18.15 9.46 -1.56
N LEU A 523 17.80 8.69 -2.61
CA LEU A 523 18.75 7.76 -3.26
C LEU A 523 19.93 8.47 -3.90
N GLN A 524 19.76 9.71 -4.36
CA GLN A 524 20.76 10.46 -5.08
C GLN A 524 20.97 11.88 -4.53
N CYS A 525 20.30 12.23 -3.42
CA CYS A 525 20.37 13.56 -2.85
C CYS A 525 20.33 13.52 -1.32
N HIS A 526 21.24 14.21 -0.69
CA HIS A 526 21.30 14.42 0.76
C HIS A 526 21.34 15.90 1.15
N GLU A 527 21.22 16.81 0.18
CA GLU A 527 21.24 18.25 0.36
C GLU A 527 19.90 18.86 0.02
N LEU A 528 19.22 19.45 1.02
CA LEU A 528 17.93 20.14 0.86
C LEU A 528 18.06 21.59 1.30
N ILE A 529 17.60 22.51 0.47
CA ILE A 529 17.61 23.94 0.77
C ILE A 529 16.18 24.47 0.74
N HIS A 530 15.71 24.97 1.89
CA HIS A 530 14.51 25.77 1.95
C HIS A 530 14.83 27.19 1.49
N TYR A 531 14.51 27.51 0.26
CA TYR A 531 14.65 28.87 -0.26
C TYR A 531 13.59 29.80 0.33
N ASP A 532 12.38 29.31 0.53
CA ASP A 532 11.36 29.89 1.41
C ASP A 532 10.85 28.85 2.42
N ILE A 533 10.41 29.33 3.55
CA ILE A 533 9.94 28.52 4.66
C ILE A 533 8.42 28.43 4.57
N PRO A 534 7.84 27.22 4.52
CA PRO A 534 6.40 27.07 4.71
C PRO A 534 6.04 27.45 6.16
N TRP A 535 4.93 28.15 6.35
CA TRP A 535 4.43 28.52 7.66
C TRP A 535 3.66 27.34 8.31
N SER A 536 4.25 26.15 8.22
CA SER A 536 3.64 24.91 8.63
C SER A 536 4.70 23.85 8.94
N LEU A 537 4.67 23.31 10.16
CA LEU A 537 5.57 22.23 10.60
C LEU A 537 5.33 20.95 9.78
N ILE A 538 4.07 20.64 9.48
CA ILE A 538 3.69 19.50 8.62
C ILE A 538 4.41 19.58 7.29
N ARG A 539 4.37 20.73 6.61
CA ARG A 539 5.02 20.90 5.30
C ARG A 539 6.55 20.87 5.40
N ILE A 540 7.11 21.44 6.47
CA ILE A 540 8.56 21.39 6.70
C ILE A 540 9.00 19.93 6.85
N GLU A 541 8.33 19.16 7.67
CA GLU A 541 8.63 17.75 7.90
C GLU A 541 8.43 16.90 6.63
N GLN A 542 7.35 17.13 5.91
CA GLN A 542 7.11 16.47 4.63
C GLN A 542 8.23 16.73 3.63
N ARG A 543 8.72 17.98 3.51
CA ARG A 543 9.87 18.32 2.65
C ARG A 543 11.15 17.63 3.12
N ASN A 544 11.45 17.71 4.42
CA ASN A 544 12.64 17.11 5.02
C ASN A 544 12.68 15.58 4.81
N GLY A 545 11.55 14.92 5.00
CA GLY A 545 11.39 13.48 4.80
C GLY A 545 11.55 13.01 3.35
N ARG A 546 11.78 13.92 2.38
CA ARG A 546 12.12 13.53 1.00
C ARG A 546 13.57 13.07 0.85
N ILE A 547 14.46 13.54 1.72
CA ILE A 547 15.86 13.14 1.75
C ILE A 547 16.24 12.42 3.05
N ASP A 548 15.52 12.65 4.15
CA ASP A 548 15.71 11.99 5.44
C ASP A 548 14.74 10.82 5.60
N ARG A 549 15.18 9.63 5.15
CA ARG A 549 14.37 8.41 5.23
C ARG A 549 15.25 7.15 5.15
N TYR A 550 14.65 6.01 5.47
CA TYR A 550 15.32 4.71 5.36
C TYR A 550 15.95 4.47 3.98
N GLY A 551 17.18 4.00 3.97
CA GLY A 551 17.99 3.82 2.77
C GLY A 551 18.86 5.03 2.40
N GLN A 552 18.79 6.14 3.14
CA GLN A 552 19.71 7.26 3.00
C GLN A 552 21.08 6.92 3.61
N LEU A 553 22.08 6.76 2.76
CA LEU A 553 23.44 6.37 3.16
C LEU A 553 24.34 7.56 3.54
N HIS A 554 23.93 8.77 3.19
CA HIS A 554 24.67 10.00 3.48
C HIS A 554 23.89 10.88 4.44
N SER A 555 24.54 11.46 5.44
CA SER A 555 23.87 12.30 6.43
C SER A 555 23.15 13.46 5.77
N PRO A 556 21.79 13.51 5.83
CA PRO A 556 21.01 14.59 5.24
C PRO A 556 21.37 15.95 5.84
N GLN A 557 21.57 16.94 4.99
CA GLN A 557 21.79 18.32 5.40
C GLN A 557 20.63 19.18 4.95
N ILE A 558 19.98 19.82 5.90
CA ILE A 558 18.89 20.77 5.68
C ILE A 558 19.43 22.18 5.90
N THR A 559 19.26 23.03 4.91
CA THR A 559 19.68 24.44 4.94
C THR A 559 18.48 25.33 4.73
N THR A 560 18.31 26.34 5.55
CA THR A 560 17.19 27.30 5.47
C THR A 560 17.75 28.70 5.25
N LEU A 561 17.20 29.44 4.29
CA LEU A 561 17.60 30.82 3.99
C LEU A 561 16.59 31.81 4.58
N LEU A 562 17.00 32.58 5.53
CA LEU A 562 16.22 33.61 6.24
C LEU A 562 16.75 34.99 5.87
N LEU A 563 15.87 35.88 5.41
CA LEU A 563 16.27 37.24 5.12
C LEU A 563 16.34 38.07 6.41
N ASP A 564 17.48 38.71 6.70
CA ASP A 564 17.60 39.62 7.82
C ASP A 564 16.99 40.98 7.48
N LEU A 565 15.94 41.36 8.17
CA LEU A 565 15.31 42.66 8.05
C LEU A 565 15.43 43.51 9.32
N GLU A 566 16.50 43.31 10.09
CA GLU A 566 16.73 44.10 11.28
C GLU A 566 16.77 45.59 10.93
N GLY A 567 15.93 46.39 11.63
CA GLY A 567 15.77 47.84 11.34
C GLY A 567 14.71 48.17 10.25
N ALA A 568 14.08 47.21 9.63
CA ALA A 568 12.95 47.43 8.69
C ALA A 568 11.58 47.63 9.39
N GLY A 569 11.56 47.91 10.71
CA GLY A 569 10.35 48.07 11.48
C GLY A 569 9.91 46.79 12.19
N GLU A 570 8.63 46.72 12.59
CA GLU A 570 8.09 45.58 13.35
C GLU A 570 8.08 44.26 12.54
N PHE A 571 8.10 44.34 11.23
CA PHE A 571 8.19 43.14 10.36
C PHE A 571 9.48 42.34 10.57
N SER A 572 10.55 42.94 11.12
CA SER A 572 11.74 42.22 11.57
C SER A 572 11.41 41.20 12.66
N GLY A 573 10.53 41.56 13.63
CA GLY A 573 10.05 40.65 14.67
C GLY A 573 9.27 39.44 14.10
N ASP A 574 8.52 39.65 13.05
CA ASP A 574 7.73 38.63 12.40
C ASP A 574 8.61 37.52 11.79
N ILE A 575 9.79 37.89 11.28
CA ILE A 575 10.76 36.92 10.72
C ILE A 575 11.37 36.04 11.80
N HIS A 576 11.54 36.56 13.03
CA HIS A 576 11.98 35.75 14.16
C HIS A 576 10.99 34.62 14.50
N VAL A 577 9.70 34.78 14.22
CA VAL A 577 8.69 33.71 14.37
C VAL A 577 9.04 32.53 13.48
N LEU A 578 9.49 32.76 12.25
CA LEU A 578 9.89 31.71 11.32
C LEU A 578 11.19 31.01 11.76
N THR A 579 12.13 31.73 12.34
CA THR A 579 13.35 31.13 12.94
C THR A 579 12.97 30.21 14.09
N ARG A 580 12.11 30.67 14.99
CA ARG A 580 11.60 29.86 16.11
C ARG A 580 10.81 28.62 15.61
N LEU A 581 10.09 28.75 14.50
CA LEU A 581 9.39 27.61 13.90
C LEU A 581 10.37 26.51 13.46
N MET A 582 11.49 26.90 12.84
CA MET A 582 12.55 25.96 12.45
C MET A 582 13.27 25.35 13.64
N GLU A 583 13.48 26.11 14.70
CA GLU A 583 14.02 25.58 15.97
C GLU A 583 13.09 24.57 16.62
N ARG A 584 11.78 24.84 16.63
CA ARG A 584 10.76 23.91 17.13
C ARG A 584 10.67 22.64 16.31
N GLU A 585 10.80 22.72 14.99
CA GLU A 585 10.86 21.52 14.13
C GLU A 585 12.04 20.63 14.55
N ARG A 586 13.22 21.21 14.74
CA ARG A 586 14.39 20.46 15.18
C ARG A 586 14.17 19.82 16.56
N GLU A 587 13.73 20.59 17.56
CA GLU A 587 13.47 20.08 18.91
C GLU A 587 12.46 18.93 18.90
N ALA A 588 11.39 19.05 18.11
CA ALA A 588 10.38 18.03 17.98
C ALA A 588 10.91 16.79 17.24
N HIS A 589 11.65 16.98 16.17
CA HIS A 589 12.28 15.88 15.45
C HIS A 589 13.22 15.05 16.34
N GLU A 590 14.05 15.73 17.17
CA GLU A 590 14.98 15.07 18.09
C GLU A 590 14.28 14.36 19.25
N LYS A 591 13.23 14.96 19.84
CA LYS A 591 12.58 14.48 21.05
C LYS A 591 11.36 13.61 20.83
N LEU A 592 10.56 13.94 19.81
CA LEU A 592 9.29 13.27 19.51
C LEU A 592 9.36 12.42 18.23
N GLY A 593 10.42 12.58 17.43
CA GLY A 593 10.56 11.96 16.11
C GLY A 593 9.59 12.51 15.07
N ASP A 594 8.72 13.47 15.40
CA ASP A 594 7.70 14.04 14.55
C ASP A 594 7.36 15.48 15.00
N ALA A 595 7.52 16.44 14.11
CA ALA A 595 7.19 17.83 14.37
C ALA A 595 5.73 18.19 14.05
N ALA A 596 5.06 17.41 13.22
CA ALA A 596 3.72 17.70 12.75
C ALA A 596 2.65 17.67 13.85
N SER A 597 2.92 16.99 14.97
CA SER A 597 1.98 16.90 16.10
C SER A 597 1.96 18.13 17.01
N LEU A 598 3.00 18.98 16.97
CA LEU A 598 3.17 20.08 17.94
C LEU A 598 2.12 21.19 17.84
N MET A 599 1.72 21.55 16.63
CA MET A 599 0.79 22.69 16.44
C MET A 599 -0.68 22.32 16.67
N GLY A 600 -1.00 21.06 16.81
CA GLY A 600 -2.37 20.59 16.97
C GLY A 600 -3.32 21.04 15.84
N ALA A 601 -2.78 21.32 14.65
CA ALA A 601 -3.56 21.82 13.51
C ALA A 601 -3.75 20.75 12.42
N TYR A 602 -4.81 20.87 11.63
CA TYR A 602 -5.37 19.81 10.78
C TYR A 602 -4.73 19.63 9.42
N SER A 603 -4.02 20.65 8.98
CA SER A 603 -3.42 20.70 7.65
C SER A 603 -2.40 21.82 7.62
N GLY A 604 -1.50 21.76 6.67
CA GLY A 604 -0.58 22.87 6.45
C GLY A 604 -1.28 24.22 6.32
N ASP A 605 -2.47 24.27 5.74
CA ASP A 605 -3.27 25.49 5.62
C ASP A 605 -3.83 25.98 6.96
N ALA A 606 -4.17 25.09 7.87
CA ALA A 606 -4.62 25.47 9.22
C ALA A 606 -3.45 25.97 10.06
N GLU A 607 -2.29 25.34 9.96
CA GLU A 607 -1.05 25.80 10.59
C GLU A 607 -0.63 27.18 10.06
N GLU A 608 -0.69 27.38 8.73
CA GLU A 608 -0.42 28.71 8.14
C GLU A 608 -1.33 29.80 8.68
N LYS A 609 -2.61 29.50 8.87
CA LYS A 609 -3.55 30.46 9.50
C LYS A 609 -3.17 30.71 10.94
N ALA A 610 -2.83 29.68 11.70
CA ALA A 610 -2.42 29.83 13.10
C ALA A 610 -1.13 30.65 13.22
N ILE A 611 -0.12 30.39 12.40
CA ILE A 611 1.10 31.20 12.36
C ILE A 611 0.79 32.64 11.90
N THR A 612 -0.13 32.83 10.96
CA THR A 612 -0.58 34.18 10.55
C THR A 612 -1.25 34.90 11.71
N GLU A 613 -1.97 34.23 12.60
CA GLU A 613 -2.53 34.84 13.82
C GLU A 613 -1.44 35.24 14.84
N VAL A 614 -0.37 34.44 14.95
CA VAL A 614 0.82 34.80 15.76
C VAL A 614 1.49 36.05 15.19
N LEU A 615 1.75 36.06 13.88
CA LEU A 615 2.34 37.19 13.18
C LEU A 615 1.52 38.49 13.30
N ARG A 616 0.22 38.39 13.55
CA ARG A 616 -0.67 39.53 13.81
C ARG A 616 -0.68 39.97 15.27
N GLY A 617 0.03 39.29 16.12
CA GLY A 617 -0.03 39.55 17.57
C GLY A 617 -1.37 39.12 18.19
N ALA A 618 -2.21 38.33 17.48
CA ALA A 618 -3.49 37.86 18.01
C ALA A 618 -3.31 36.65 18.94
N LYS A 619 -2.21 35.91 18.78
CA LYS A 619 -1.84 34.78 19.64
C LYS A 619 -0.33 34.82 19.92
N GLU A 620 0.05 34.33 21.11
CA GLU A 620 1.44 34.09 21.45
C GLU A 620 2.00 32.88 20.72
N PHE A 621 3.29 32.91 20.30
CA PHE A 621 3.93 31.83 19.58
C PHE A 621 3.88 30.51 20.35
N ASP A 622 4.26 30.51 21.63
CA ASP A 622 4.31 29.34 22.49
C ASP A 622 2.92 28.73 22.76
N ALA A 623 1.85 29.53 22.61
CA ALA A 623 0.48 29.04 22.68
C ALA A 623 0.04 28.32 21.40
N VAL A 624 0.69 28.58 20.26
CA VAL A 624 0.38 27.95 18.96
C VAL A 624 1.37 26.83 18.63
N VAL A 625 2.63 27.00 19.01
CA VAL A 625 3.73 26.05 18.82
C VAL A 625 4.41 25.80 20.17
N PRO A 626 3.81 25.00 21.06
CA PRO A 626 4.38 24.75 22.39
C PRO A 626 5.74 24.05 22.30
N ALA A 627 6.53 24.14 23.35
CA ALA A 627 7.74 23.35 23.49
C ALA A 627 7.36 21.87 23.62
N PRO A 628 8.15 20.90 23.06
CA PRO A 628 7.85 19.48 23.14
C PRO A 628 7.57 19.00 24.58
N GLU A 629 8.27 19.53 25.59
CA GLU A 629 8.04 19.19 26.99
C GLU A 629 6.69 19.71 27.52
N GLN A 630 6.30 20.92 27.12
CA GLN A 630 5.03 21.49 27.53
C GLN A 630 3.82 20.85 26.86
N ALA A 631 4.00 20.41 25.60
CA ALA A 631 3.00 19.65 24.88
C ALA A 631 2.71 18.31 25.57
N ALA A 632 3.71 17.69 26.19
CA ALA A 632 3.57 16.44 26.94
C ALA A 632 2.84 16.59 28.29
N GLU A 633 2.83 17.78 28.89
CA GLU A 633 2.23 18.05 30.23
C GLU A 633 0.75 18.49 30.16
N GLN A 634 0.24 18.92 29.01
CA GLN A 634 -1.17 19.36 28.88
C GLN A 634 -2.10 18.16 28.68
N ASP A 635 -3.44 18.35 28.82
CA ASP A 635 -4.44 17.28 28.56
C ASP A 635 -4.33 16.63 27.16
N GLU A 636 -3.68 17.32 26.25
CA GLU A 636 -3.18 16.77 24.97
C GLU A 636 -1.97 15.85 25.15
N GLY A 637 -1.29 15.86 26.27
CA GLY A 637 -0.22 14.95 26.67
C GLY A 637 -0.66 13.49 26.70
N PHE A 638 -1.95 13.21 26.88
CA PHE A 638 -2.52 11.89 26.69
C PHE A 638 -2.27 11.34 25.28
N TRP A 639 -2.39 12.18 24.26
CA TRP A 639 -2.19 11.79 22.87
C TRP A 639 -0.71 11.63 22.55
N ILE A 640 0.12 12.50 23.12
CA ILE A 640 1.58 12.42 22.96
C ILE A 640 2.10 11.20 23.70
N ASP A 641 1.63 10.92 24.93
CA ASP A 641 1.98 9.74 25.70
C ASP A 641 1.51 8.46 25.01
N LEU A 642 0.30 8.45 24.48
CA LEU A 642 -0.23 7.35 23.67
C LEU A 642 0.57 7.17 22.37
N MET A 643 0.98 8.26 21.73
CA MET A 643 1.80 8.22 20.53
C MET A 643 3.24 7.77 20.82
N MET A 644 3.81 8.11 21.96
CA MET A 644 5.14 7.70 22.37
C MET A 644 5.19 6.25 22.87
N ASN A 645 4.12 5.78 23.54
CA ASN A 645 4.09 4.48 24.20
C ASN A 645 3.32 3.40 23.43
N SER A 646 2.59 3.72 22.37
CA SER A 646 1.87 2.72 21.54
C SER A 646 2.80 1.75 20.80
N GLY A 647 4.10 1.95 20.85
CA GLY A 647 5.15 1.07 20.32
C GLY A 647 5.86 0.19 21.35
N THR A 648 5.54 0.31 22.64
CA THR A 648 6.32 -0.32 23.73
C THR A 648 5.60 -1.45 24.48
N GLU A 649 4.32 -1.67 24.26
CA GLU A 649 3.60 -2.80 24.88
C GLU A 649 3.35 -3.93 23.88
N GLY A 650 4.41 -4.43 23.28
CA GLY A 650 4.47 -5.77 22.73
C GLY A 650 5.46 -6.54 23.61
N ASP A 651 4.94 -7.43 24.42
CA ASP A 651 5.69 -8.42 25.18
C ASP A 651 6.82 -8.95 24.29
N THR A 652 8.06 -8.58 24.62
CA THR A 652 9.26 -9.22 24.07
C THR A 652 9.41 -10.61 24.69
N GLY A 653 8.31 -11.38 24.64
CA GLY A 653 8.36 -12.82 24.83
C GLY A 653 9.22 -13.38 23.69
N GLU A 654 10.35 -13.92 24.10
CA GLU A 654 11.26 -14.72 23.31
C GLU A 654 10.54 -15.68 22.36
N ALA A 655 10.05 -15.17 21.21
CA ALA A 655 9.73 -16.00 20.06
C ALA A 655 11.06 -16.28 19.35
N GLU A 656 11.91 -17.02 20.08
CA GLU A 656 13.10 -17.65 19.49
C GLU A 656 12.72 -18.41 18.23
N ASN A 657 13.32 -18.01 17.11
CA ASN A 657 13.76 -18.83 15.98
C ASN A 657 12.95 -20.06 15.51
N LYS A 658 11.63 -20.10 15.70
CA LYS A 658 10.78 -21.09 15.02
C LYS A 658 10.38 -20.70 13.59
N THR A 659 10.82 -19.55 13.10
CA THR A 659 10.36 -18.95 11.85
C THR A 659 11.20 -19.30 10.62
N GLN A 660 12.22 -20.15 10.73
CA GLN A 660 12.93 -20.65 9.54
C GLN A 660 12.18 -21.78 8.81
N ASP A 661 11.27 -22.48 9.46
CA ASP A 661 10.58 -23.64 8.86
C ASP A 661 9.23 -23.34 8.19
N ALA A 662 8.57 -22.22 8.51
CA ALA A 662 7.28 -21.88 7.89
C ALA A 662 7.40 -21.31 6.46
N ALA A 663 8.58 -20.94 6.04
CA ALA A 663 8.88 -20.44 4.68
C ALA A 663 9.24 -21.56 3.69
N GLN A 664 9.31 -22.83 4.14
CA GLN A 664 9.53 -23.95 3.24
C GLN A 664 8.21 -24.27 2.53
N GLY A 665 8.25 -24.24 1.16
CA GLY A 665 7.14 -24.68 0.32
C GLY A 665 6.73 -26.12 0.66
N SER A 666 5.82 -26.71 -0.12
CA SER A 666 5.33 -28.08 0.12
C SER A 666 6.41 -29.17 0.22
N GLY A 667 7.66 -28.86 -0.12
CA GLY A 667 8.75 -29.83 -0.24
C GLY A 667 8.67 -30.71 -1.49
N LEU A 668 7.62 -30.54 -2.30
CA LEU A 668 7.41 -31.32 -3.53
C LEU A 668 8.30 -30.86 -4.68
N PHE A 669 8.68 -29.60 -4.69
CA PHE A 669 9.60 -28.99 -5.66
C PHE A 669 10.71 -28.24 -4.93
N ALA A 670 11.89 -28.19 -5.55
CA ALA A 670 13.03 -27.46 -4.97
C ALA A 670 12.83 -25.93 -5.03
N SER A 671 12.05 -25.44 -6.01
CA SER A 671 11.75 -24.01 -6.20
C SER A 671 10.46 -23.80 -6.97
N ASP A 672 9.91 -22.58 -6.91
CA ASP A 672 8.76 -22.14 -7.72
C ASP A 672 9.03 -22.23 -9.23
N VAL A 673 10.28 -22.09 -9.64
CA VAL A 673 10.66 -22.23 -11.05
C VAL A 673 10.67 -23.69 -11.46
N ASP A 674 11.08 -24.61 -10.60
CA ASP A 674 11.01 -26.05 -10.90
C ASP A 674 9.56 -26.51 -11.05
N TYR A 675 8.68 -25.98 -10.18
CA TYR A 675 7.24 -26.18 -10.32
C TYR A 675 6.72 -25.62 -11.68
N LEU A 676 7.05 -24.38 -12.02
CA LEU A 676 6.61 -23.75 -13.26
C LEU A 676 7.14 -24.50 -14.48
N ARG A 677 8.40 -24.91 -14.45
CA ARG A 677 9.03 -25.69 -15.54
C ARG A 677 8.31 -27.02 -15.75
N GLU A 678 8.04 -27.75 -14.67
CA GLU A 678 7.34 -29.02 -14.73
C GLU A 678 5.90 -28.84 -15.23
N GLY A 679 5.21 -27.77 -14.77
CA GLY A 679 3.89 -27.39 -15.28
C GLY A 679 3.87 -27.08 -16.77
N LEU A 680 4.87 -26.35 -17.26
CA LEU A 680 5.02 -26.09 -18.71
C LEU A 680 5.32 -27.37 -19.48
N ALA A 681 6.12 -28.30 -18.95
CA ALA A 681 6.42 -29.59 -19.59
C ALA A 681 5.19 -30.53 -19.63
N GLU A 682 4.30 -30.44 -18.66
CA GLU A 682 3.03 -31.17 -18.68
C GLU A 682 2.02 -30.60 -19.68
N LEU A 683 1.98 -29.26 -19.80
CA LEU A 683 1.03 -28.57 -20.67
C LEU A 683 1.45 -28.55 -22.15
N TYR A 684 2.75 -28.63 -22.45
CA TYR A 684 3.31 -28.55 -23.79
C TYR A 684 4.28 -29.70 -24.05
N ALA A 685 4.02 -30.50 -25.07
CA ALA A 685 4.86 -31.65 -25.41
C ALA A 685 6.33 -31.24 -25.68
N GLU A 686 6.54 -30.06 -26.23
CA GLU A 686 7.86 -29.50 -26.57
C GLU A 686 7.90 -28.02 -26.20
N PRO A 687 8.03 -27.67 -24.88
CA PRO A 687 7.93 -26.29 -24.40
C PRO A 687 9.03 -25.36 -24.96
N ASP A 688 10.16 -25.91 -25.41
CA ASP A 688 11.28 -25.15 -25.98
C ASP A 688 10.97 -24.62 -27.39
N ARG A 689 10.02 -25.23 -28.12
CA ARG A 689 9.57 -24.72 -29.41
C ARG A 689 8.80 -23.43 -29.27
N THR A 690 8.85 -22.57 -30.29
CA THR A 690 8.07 -21.33 -30.30
C THR A 690 6.57 -21.62 -30.30
N ARG A 691 5.76 -20.61 -29.90
CA ARG A 691 4.30 -20.74 -29.86
C ARG A 691 3.71 -21.17 -31.23
N ASP A 692 4.24 -20.63 -32.34
CA ASP A 692 3.78 -21.00 -33.68
C ASP A 692 4.06 -22.47 -34.06
N GLN A 693 4.96 -23.11 -33.32
CA GLN A 693 5.31 -24.52 -33.43
C GLN A 693 4.65 -25.39 -32.35
N GLY A 694 3.74 -24.81 -31.54
CA GLY A 694 3.01 -25.55 -30.51
C GLY A 694 3.71 -25.59 -29.14
N GLY A 695 4.80 -24.84 -28.94
CA GLY A 695 5.51 -24.69 -27.69
C GLY A 695 5.25 -23.32 -27.06
N VAL A 696 6.18 -22.88 -26.21
CA VAL A 696 6.18 -21.56 -25.53
C VAL A 696 7.55 -20.86 -25.58
N GLY A 697 8.46 -21.34 -26.40
CA GLY A 697 9.81 -20.77 -26.56
C GLY A 697 10.59 -20.74 -25.25
N LEU A 698 10.44 -21.78 -24.43
CA LEU A 698 11.06 -21.84 -23.10
C LEU A 698 12.58 -21.84 -23.19
N THR A 699 13.21 -20.89 -22.55
CA THR A 699 14.66 -20.81 -22.41
C THR A 699 15.05 -20.68 -20.95
N ILE A 700 16.11 -21.38 -20.57
CA ILE A 700 16.63 -21.42 -19.20
C ILE A 700 18.05 -20.90 -19.21
N GLU A 701 18.31 -19.84 -18.44
CA GLU A 701 19.64 -19.29 -18.23
C GLU A 701 20.17 -19.76 -16.89
N ARG A 702 21.44 -20.24 -16.90
CA ARG A 702 22.14 -20.67 -15.69
C ARG A 702 23.41 -19.85 -15.50
N ASN A 703 23.76 -19.59 -14.25
CA ASN A 703 25.03 -18.94 -13.94
C ASN A 703 26.22 -19.91 -14.12
N ASN A 704 27.44 -19.42 -13.97
CA ASN A 704 28.66 -20.22 -14.09
C ASN A 704 28.78 -21.37 -13.09
N ALA A 705 28.02 -21.32 -12.00
CA ALA A 705 27.92 -22.38 -10.99
C ALA A 705 26.82 -23.41 -11.30
N GLY A 706 26.08 -23.24 -12.41
CA GLY A 706 24.98 -24.11 -12.82
C GLY A 706 23.65 -23.79 -12.19
N HIS A 707 23.55 -22.80 -11.33
CA HIS A 707 22.29 -22.38 -10.71
C HIS A 707 21.44 -21.63 -11.72
N LEU A 708 20.12 -21.83 -11.64
CA LEU A 708 19.15 -21.20 -12.49
C LEU A 708 19.12 -19.68 -12.21
N GLN A 709 19.41 -18.89 -13.24
CA GLN A 709 19.43 -17.43 -13.15
C GLN A 709 18.15 -16.79 -13.68
N ALA A 710 17.65 -17.24 -14.83
CA ALA A 710 16.42 -16.75 -15.39
C ALA A 710 15.72 -17.81 -16.25
N LEU A 711 14.40 -17.68 -16.33
CA LEU A 711 13.52 -18.45 -17.18
C LEU A 711 12.76 -17.46 -18.05
N THR A 712 12.71 -17.74 -19.36
CA THR A 712 12.03 -16.88 -20.33
C THR A 712 11.12 -17.72 -21.21
N PHE A 713 9.89 -17.23 -21.47
CA PHE A 713 8.94 -17.92 -22.35
C PHE A 713 7.90 -16.95 -22.94
N GLU A 714 7.18 -17.40 -23.95
CA GLU A 714 6.10 -16.66 -24.61
C GLU A 714 4.75 -16.98 -23.94
N PRO A 715 4.02 -15.97 -23.39
CA PRO A 715 2.74 -16.22 -22.75
C PRO A 715 1.69 -16.80 -23.71
N SER A 716 0.94 -17.80 -23.23
CA SER A 716 -0.24 -18.33 -23.94
C SER A 716 -1.38 -17.30 -23.98
N PRO A 717 -2.39 -17.46 -24.86
CA PRO A 717 -3.50 -16.51 -24.98
C PRO A 717 -4.24 -16.26 -23.67
N ASP A 718 -4.49 -17.28 -22.87
CA ASP A 718 -5.15 -17.19 -21.58
C ASP A 718 -4.27 -16.52 -20.50
N LEU A 719 -2.96 -16.79 -20.51
CA LEU A 719 -2.02 -16.07 -19.65
C LEU A 719 -1.93 -14.59 -20.05
N ARG A 720 -1.90 -14.27 -21.33
CA ARG A 720 -1.93 -12.87 -21.80
C ARG A 720 -3.13 -12.11 -21.26
N GLN A 721 -4.32 -12.73 -21.23
CA GLN A 721 -5.51 -12.08 -20.65
C GLN A 721 -5.32 -11.74 -19.17
N ARG A 722 -4.68 -12.60 -18.39
CA ARG A 722 -4.35 -12.29 -16.98
C ARG A 722 -3.31 -11.18 -16.85
N LEU A 723 -2.30 -11.20 -17.74
CA LEU A 723 -1.24 -10.20 -17.73
C LEU A 723 -1.73 -8.79 -18.13
N LEU A 724 -2.90 -8.63 -18.75
CA LEU A 724 -3.51 -7.32 -18.99
C LEU A 724 -3.85 -6.53 -17.72
N ALA A 725 -3.87 -7.18 -16.57
CA ALA A 725 -4.02 -6.53 -15.26
C ALA A 725 -2.72 -5.88 -14.74
N LEU A 726 -1.59 -6.12 -15.40
CA LEU A 726 -0.31 -5.52 -15.04
C LEU A 726 -0.28 -4.00 -15.37
N PRO A 727 0.63 -3.23 -14.75
CA PRO A 727 0.81 -1.83 -15.08
C PRO A 727 1.03 -1.62 -16.59
N GLN A 728 0.29 -0.70 -17.18
CA GLN A 728 0.30 -0.48 -18.62
C GLN A 728 1.71 -0.12 -19.14
N SER A 729 2.43 0.72 -18.42
CA SER A 729 3.81 1.09 -18.77
C SER A 729 4.76 -0.11 -18.73
N TYR A 730 4.59 -1.02 -17.77
CA TYR A 730 5.37 -2.26 -17.73
C TYR A 730 5.12 -3.16 -18.93
N LEU A 731 3.84 -3.31 -19.33
CA LEU A 731 3.45 -4.11 -20.49
C LEU A 731 4.07 -3.57 -21.79
N GLU A 732 4.00 -2.24 -21.97
CA GLU A 732 4.47 -1.56 -23.18
C GLU A 732 6.00 -1.50 -23.26
N GLU A 733 6.66 -1.10 -22.19
CA GLU A 733 8.10 -0.88 -22.18
C GLU A 733 8.92 -2.17 -22.14
N ARG A 734 8.37 -3.24 -21.58
CA ARG A 734 9.05 -4.56 -21.50
C ARG A 734 8.51 -5.62 -22.44
N GLY A 735 7.44 -5.33 -23.18
CA GLY A 735 6.87 -6.26 -24.13
C GLY A 735 6.44 -7.60 -23.51
N VAL A 736 5.95 -7.55 -22.26
CA VAL A 736 5.67 -8.75 -21.43
C VAL A 736 4.60 -9.65 -22.04
N LEU A 737 3.70 -9.10 -22.86
CA LEU A 737 2.70 -9.89 -23.58
C LEU A 737 3.29 -10.74 -24.71
N ASP A 738 4.48 -10.42 -25.18
CA ASP A 738 5.17 -11.22 -26.20
C ASP A 738 6.19 -12.16 -25.57
N ARG A 739 6.90 -11.71 -24.55
CA ARG A 739 7.93 -12.48 -23.87
C ARG A 739 8.07 -12.06 -22.41
N ILE A 740 7.95 -13.02 -21.49
CA ILE A 740 8.14 -12.80 -20.06
C ILE A 740 9.46 -13.44 -19.61
N ARG A 741 10.20 -12.72 -18.77
CA ARG A 741 11.45 -13.18 -18.17
C ARG A 741 11.38 -13.10 -16.66
N LEU A 742 11.65 -14.21 -15.98
CA LEU A 742 11.47 -14.41 -14.55
C LEU A 742 12.76 -14.94 -13.90
N THR A 743 13.00 -14.57 -12.67
CA THR A 743 14.09 -15.12 -11.85
C THR A 743 13.56 -15.60 -10.49
N PRO A 744 14.01 -16.75 -9.99
CA PRO A 744 13.71 -17.22 -8.64
C PRO A 744 14.61 -16.56 -7.59
N ASP A 745 15.75 -16.01 -8.03
CA ASP A 745 16.77 -15.49 -7.15
C ASP A 745 16.49 -14.04 -6.77
N LYS A 746 16.29 -13.82 -5.46
CA LYS A 746 15.95 -12.52 -4.88
C LYS A 746 17.08 -11.50 -5.13
N SER A 747 18.34 -11.92 -4.99
CA SER A 747 19.48 -11.03 -5.18
C SER A 747 19.63 -10.57 -6.63
N THR A 748 19.42 -11.49 -7.59
CA THR A 748 19.39 -11.16 -9.02
C THR A 748 18.22 -10.19 -9.32
N ALA A 749 17.06 -10.41 -8.74
CA ALA A 749 15.91 -9.53 -8.95
C ALA A 749 16.14 -8.12 -8.39
N GLU A 750 16.75 -8.00 -7.22
CA GLU A 750 17.14 -6.72 -6.60
C GLU A 750 18.17 -5.98 -7.45
N GLU A 751 19.19 -6.70 -7.95
CA GLU A 751 20.17 -6.15 -8.87
C GLU A 751 19.51 -5.62 -10.15
N ARG A 752 18.60 -6.39 -10.76
CA ARG A 752 17.88 -5.98 -11.96
C ARG A 752 16.95 -4.80 -11.73
N LEU A 753 16.25 -4.77 -10.61
CA LEU A 753 15.43 -3.63 -10.21
C LEU A 753 16.28 -2.37 -9.96
N SER A 754 17.41 -2.53 -9.29
CA SER A 754 18.37 -1.43 -9.07
C SER A 754 19.00 -0.95 -10.38
N ALA A 755 19.38 -1.87 -11.28
CA ALA A 755 19.92 -1.56 -12.59
C ALA A 755 18.91 -0.78 -13.44
N ALA A 756 17.64 -1.20 -13.45
CA ALA A 756 16.57 -0.49 -14.16
C ALA A 756 16.38 0.95 -13.65
N ARG A 757 16.44 1.15 -12.32
CA ARG A 757 16.39 2.49 -11.71
C ARG A 757 17.60 3.37 -12.07
N ASN A 758 18.74 2.76 -12.43
CA ASN A 758 19.99 3.47 -12.76
C ASN A 758 20.21 3.62 -14.27
N ASP A 759 19.39 3.03 -15.13
CA ASP A 759 19.54 3.11 -16.58
C ASP A 759 19.03 4.46 -17.13
N ALA A 760 19.93 5.25 -17.69
CA ALA A 760 19.62 6.59 -18.21
C ALA A 760 18.76 6.61 -19.49
N LYS A 761 18.64 5.50 -20.18
CA LYS A 761 17.93 5.38 -21.45
C LYS A 761 16.76 4.39 -21.41
N GLY A 762 16.61 3.74 -20.29
CA GLY A 762 15.63 2.69 -20.07
C GLY A 762 14.48 3.13 -19.21
N THR A 763 13.63 2.19 -18.96
CA THR A 763 12.47 2.26 -18.08
C THR A 763 12.87 1.94 -16.64
N SER A 764 12.11 2.43 -15.66
CA SER A 764 12.26 2.05 -14.26
C SER A 764 11.85 0.60 -13.96
N TRP A 765 11.20 -0.07 -14.90
CA TRP A 765 10.79 -1.45 -14.79
C TRP A 765 11.97 -2.41 -15.02
N PRO A 766 12.13 -3.46 -14.20
CA PRO A 766 13.18 -4.46 -14.43
C PRO A 766 12.91 -5.27 -15.70
N ASP A 767 13.98 -5.69 -16.37
CA ASP A 767 13.90 -6.59 -17.53
C ASP A 767 13.59 -8.04 -17.14
N THR A 768 13.83 -8.39 -15.89
CA THR A 768 13.61 -9.70 -15.30
C THR A 768 12.84 -9.51 -14.00
N HIS A 769 11.66 -10.10 -13.90
CA HIS A 769 10.80 -9.96 -12.73
C HIS A 769 11.05 -11.10 -11.74
N TYR A 770 10.90 -10.79 -10.45
CA TYR A 770 11.00 -11.80 -9.40
C TYR A 770 9.77 -12.72 -9.40
N LEU A 771 10.01 -14.02 -9.45
CA LEU A 771 8.95 -15.02 -9.37
C LEU A 771 8.58 -15.27 -7.92
N SER A 772 7.80 -14.38 -7.34
CA SER A 772 7.26 -14.55 -5.98
C SER A 772 6.03 -15.48 -5.97
N PRO A 773 5.65 -16.03 -4.82
CA PRO A 773 4.50 -16.94 -4.72
C PRO A 773 3.16 -16.38 -5.22
N LEU A 774 2.98 -15.06 -5.21
CA LEU A 774 1.77 -14.37 -5.71
C LEU A 774 1.84 -14.00 -7.20
N HIS A 775 2.92 -14.37 -7.89
CA HIS A 775 3.09 -13.99 -9.29
C HIS A 775 1.97 -14.59 -10.17
N PRO A 776 1.31 -13.80 -11.05
CA PRO A 776 0.18 -14.28 -11.87
C PRO A 776 0.49 -15.50 -12.74
N VAL A 777 1.76 -15.69 -13.10
CA VAL A 777 2.23 -16.86 -13.86
C VAL A 777 2.09 -18.13 -13.04
N LEU A 778 2.42 -18.11 -11.75
CA LEU A 778 2.27 -19.29 -10.86
C LEU A 778 0.80 -19.61 -10.61
N ASP A 779 -0.03 -18.57 -10.43
CA ASP A 779 -1.48 -18.73 -10.30
C ASP A 779 -2.08 -19.35 -11.57
N TRP A 780 -1.65 -18.89 -12.75
CA TRP A 780 -2.02 -19.46 -14.04
C TRP A 780 -1.57 -20.92 -14.18
N ALA A 781 -0.31 -21.23 -13.84
CA ALA A 781 0.21 -22.59 -13.92
C ALA A 781 -0.56 -23.55 -13.01
N ALA A 782 -0.93 -23.11 -11.80
CA ALA A 782 -1.74 -23.92 -10.89
C ALA A 782 -3.13 -24.23 -11.45
N ASP A 783 -3.81 -23.22 -12.00
CA ASP A 783 -5.13 -23.43 -12.60
C ASP A 783 -5.07 -24.37 -13.81
N ARG A 784 -4.08 -24.23 -14.68
CA ARG A 784 -3.91 -25.08 -15.85
C ARG A 784 -3.56 -26.52 -15.46
N SER A 785 -2.67 -26.68 -14.48
CA SER A 785 -2.31 -28.04 -13.97
C SER A 785 -3.52 -28.74 -13.35
N LEU A 786 -4.33 -28.03 -12.56
CA LEU A 786 -5.55 -28.60 -11.97
C LEU A 786 -6.60 -28.94 -13.04
N ALA A 787 -6.77 -28.10 -14.04
CA ALA A 787 -7.69 -28.37 -15.14
C ALA A 787 -7.25 -29.60 -15.96
N HIS A 788 -5.95 -29.80 -16.15
CA HIS A 788 -5.40 -30.90 -16.92
C HIS A 788 -5.36 -32.22 -16.14
N LEU A 789 -5.05 -32.20 -14.84
CA LEU A 789 -4.78 -33.38 -14.03
C LEU A 789 -5.94 -33.77 -13.08
N GLY A 790 -6.89 -32.89 -12.81
CA GLY A 790 -7.86 -33.03 -11.71
C GLY A 790 -9.25 -33.58 -12.07
N ARG A 791 -9.37 -34.35 -13.12
CA ARG A 791 -10.67 -34.87 -13.62
C ARG A 791 -11.05 -36.16 -12.89
N ASP A 792 -11.78 -36.08 -11.80
CA ASP A 792 -12.40 -37.21 -11.06
C ASP A 792 -11.45 -38.33 -10.66
N GLU A 793 -10.15 -38.07 -10.72
CA GLU A 793 -9.10 -39.08 -10.51
C GLU A 793 -8.05 -38.56 -9.53
N ILE A 794 -7.55 -39.45 -8.70
CA ILE A 794 -6.36 -39.21 -7.88
C ILE A 794 -5.31 -40.27 -8.21
N PHE A 795 -4.06 -39.90 -8.00
CA PHE A 795 -2.97 -40.82 -8.27
C PHE A 795 -2.71 -41.81 -7.14
N ALA A 796 -2.29 -43.03 -7.50
CA ALA A 796 -1.67 -43.95 -6.60
C ALA A 796 -0.15 -43.97 -6.85
N VAL A 797 0.63 -43.84 -5.76
CA VAL A 797 2.10 -43.81 -5.80
C VAL A 797 2.71 -44.68 -4.73
N HIS A 798 3.92 -45.17 -4.93
CA HIS A 798 4.67 -45.85 -3.89
C HIS A 798 5.37 -44.88 -2.98
N GLY A 799 5.20 -45.04 -1.66
CA GLY A 799 5.80 -44.16 -0.67
C GLY A 799 6.33 -44.88 0.58
N ALA A 800 6.70 -44.11 1.58
CA ALA A 800 7.26 -44.61 2.85
C ALA A 800 6.16 -45.01 3.83
N VAL A 801 5.25 -45.89 3.42
CA VAL A 801 4.14 -46.37 4.24
C VAL A 801 4.19 -47.88 4.39
N GLN A 802 3.66 -48.41 5.51
CA GLN A 802 3.56 -49.85 5.74
C GLN A 802 2.21 -50.42 5.26
N GLN A 803 1.20 -49.60 5.22
CA GLN A 803 -0.16 -49.93 4.80
C GLN A 803 -0.66 -48.90 3.77
N PRO A 804 -1.60 -49.29 2.91
CA PRO A 804 -2.23 -48.32 2.02
C PRO A 804 -2.79 -47.14 2.83
N THR A 805 -2.44 -45.92 2.37
CA THR A 805 -2.79 -44.69 3.05
C THR A 805 -3.44 -43.73 2.07
N VAL A 806 -4.63 -43.24 2.37
CA VAL A 806 -5.29 -42.20 1.60
C VAL A 806 -5.01 -40.86 2.25
N VAL A 807 -4.40 -39.95 1.49
CA VAL A 807 -4.20 -38.56 1.92
C VAL A 807 -5.45 -37.76 1.60
N MET A 808 -5.99 -37.10 2.61
CA MET A 808 -7.22 -36.32 2.54
C MET A 808 -6.96 -34.86 2.88
N GLN A 809 -7.71 -33.97 2.29
CA GLN A 809 -7.79 -32.57 2.71
C GLN A 809 -9.18 -32.32 3.30
N GLY A 810 -9.22 -31.72 4.47
CA GLY A 810 -10.44 -31.23 5.12
C GLY A 810 -10.41 -29.71 5.23
N ILE A 811 -11.50 -29.04 4.91
CA ILE A 811 -11.65 -27.59 4.97
C ILE A 811 -12.94 -27.25 5.71
N VAL A 812 -12.88 -26.33 6.65
CA VAL A 812 -14.04 -25.71 7.30
C VAL A 812 -14.15 -24.28 6.80
N THR A 813 -15.30 -23.89 6.25
CA THR A 813 -15.55 -22.53 5.75
C THR A 813 -16.61 -21.82 6.58
N ASN A 814 -16.58 -20.48 6.59
CA ASN A 814 -17.67 -19.67 7.10
C ASN A 814 -18.76 -19.48 6.02
N ARG A 815 -19.87 -18.79 6.36
CA ARG A 815 -20.97 -18.50 5.43
C ARG A 815 -20.53 -17.67 4.21
N ARG A 816 -19.39 -17.03 4.26
CA ARG A 816 -18.80 -16.25 3.17
C ARG A 816 -17.87 -17.08 2.29
N GLY A 817 -17.73 -18.37 2.53
CA GLY A 817 -16.83 -19.27 1.80
C GLY A 817 -15.35 -19.09 2.09
N GLN A 818 -14.99 -18.39 3.17
CA GLN A 818 -13.60 -18.21 3.58
C GLN A 818 -13.17 -19.38 4.47
N ASN A 819 -11.94 -19.86 4.29
CA ASN A 819 -11.38 -20.95 5.06
C ASN A 819 -11.12 -20.52 6.51
N ILE A 820 -11.76 -21.21 7.47
CA ILE A 820 -11.53 -21.02 8.90
C ILE A 820 -10.48 -22.01 9.40
N ALA A 821 -10.56 -23.26 8.94
CA ALA A 821 -9.60 -24.29 9.25
C ALA A 821 -9.31 -25.14 8.01
N VAL A 822 -8.07 -25.58 7.88
CA VAL A 822 -7.61 -26.52 6.85
C VAL A 822 -6.80 -27.58 7.56
N SER A 823 -7.09 -28.85 7.28
CA SER A 823 -6.34 -29.98 7.83
C SER A 823 -5.95 -30.95 6.72
N TYR A 824 -4.76 -31.51 6.84
CA TYR A 824 -4.28 -32.58 5.97
C TYR A 824 -4.24 -33.87 6.79
N LEU A 825 -4.87 -34.92 6.28
CA LEU A 825 -5.11 -36.13 7.02
C LEU A 825 -4.50 -37.33 6.27
N ALA A 826 -3.74 -38.17 6.96
CA ALA A 826 -3.35 -39.46 6.46
C ALA A 826 -4.32 -40.52 7.04
N VAL A 827 -5.14 -41.12 6.18
CA VAL A 827 -6.05 -42.22 6.56
C VAL A 827 -5.37 -43.53 6.21
N GLN A 828 -4.85 -44.21 7.21
CA GLN A 828 -4.20 -45.53 7.12
C GLN A 828 -5.22 -46.65 7.30
N PHE A 829 -5.04 -47.74 6.58
CA PHE A 829 -5.97 -48.88 6.61
C PHE A 829 -5.32 -50.11 7.21
N LEU A 830 -5.79 -50.53 8.38
CA LEU A 830 -5.50 -51.84 9.02
C LEU A 830 -6.59 -52.81 8.59
N GLY A 831 -6.42 -53.45 7.45
CA GLY A 831 -7.53 -54.13 6.77
C GLY A 831 -8.57 -53.13 6.30
N ASN A 832 -9.82 -53.23 6.74
CA ASN A 832 -10.89 -52.27 6.39
C ASN A 832 -11.13 -51.19 7.47
N TYR A 833 -10.29 -51.12 8.49
CA TYR A 833 -10.45 -50.12 9.56
C TYR A 833 -9.61 -48.89 9.27
N PRO A 834 -10.24 -47.73 9.04
CA PRO A 834 -9.53 -46.48 8.81
C PRO A 834 -9.01 -45.88 10.13
N MET A 835 -7.76 -45.49 10.15
CA MET A 835 -7.13 -44.71 11.23
C MET A 835 -6.72 -43.35 10.68
N VAL A 836 -7.27 -42.28 11.25
CA VAL A 836 -7.00 -40.92 10.82
C VAL A 836 -5.84 -40.32 11.62
N GLN A 837 -4.83 -39.82 10.94
CA GLN A 837 -3.70 -39.12 11.52
C GLN A 837 -3.68 -37.70 10.92
N PRO A 838 -3.94 -36.65 11.73
CA PRO A 838 -3.84 -35.28 11.25
C PRO A 838 -2.39 -34.85 11.15
N SER A 839 -2.12 -33.92 10.24
CA SER A 839 -0.84 -33.22 10.12
C SER A 839 -1.08 -31.71 10.01
N ASP A 840 -0.33 -30.94 10.78
CA ASP A 840 -0.41 -29.49 10.80
C ASP A 840 0.33 -28.85 9.60
N SER A 841 1.26 -29.62 8.98
CA SER A 841 2.04 -29.17 7.83
C SER A 841 1.94 -30.15 6.67
N PRO A 842 1.45 -29.70 5.49
CA PRO A 842 1.46 -30.54 4.29
C PRO A 842 2.89 -30.93 3.88
N ALA A 843 3.90 -30.06 4.09
CA ALA A 843 5.29 -30.35 3.79
C ALA A 843 5.82 -31.53 4.63
N GLN A 844 5.54 -31.52 5.93
CA GLN A 844 5.92 -32.61 6.82
C GLN A 844 5.21 -33.91 6.43
N LEU A 845 3.89 -33.83 6.17
CA LEU A 845 3.11 -35.00 5.74
C LEU A 845 3.70 -35.64 4.48
N PHE A 846 4.02 -34.84 3.46
CA PHE A 846 4.58 -35.39 2.22
C PHE A 846 5.99 -35.92 2.41
N ALA A 847 6.81 -35.28 3.25
CA ALA A 847 8.14 -35.79 3.59
C ALA A 847 8.07 -37.14 4.33
N ASP A 848 7.16 -37.28 5.30
CA ASP A 848 6.92 -38.53 6.04
C ASP A 848 6.43 -39.66 5.13
N LEU A 849 5.65 -39.33 4.11
CA LEU A 849 5.20 -40.25 3.07
C LEU A 849 6.28 -40.57 2.02
N GLY A 850 7.44 -39.89 2.10
CA GLY A 850 8.56 -40.06 1.19
C GLY A 850 8.35 -39.43 -0.19
N LEU A 851 7.49 -38.43 -0.28
CA LEU A 851 7.23 -37.66 -1.50
C LEU A 851 8.17 -36.45 -1.54
N THR A 852 9.35 -36.66 -2.09
CA THR A 852 10.38 -35.63 -2.24
C THR A 852 10.64 -35.31 -3.71
N PRO A 853 11.31 -34.20 -4.06
CA PRO A 853 11.65 -33.87 -5.44
C PRO A 853 12.43 -34.97 -6.16
N ASP A 854 13.23 -35.75 -5.42
CA ASP A 854 14.12 -36.79 -5.95
C ASP A 854 13.50 -38.19 -5.91
N ILE A 855 12.20 -38.33 -5.63
CA ILE A 855 11.55 -39.64 -5.57
C ILE A 855 11.64 -40.37 -6.90
N VAL A 856 12.00 -41.67 -6.86
CA VAL A 856 11.98 -42.52 -8.07
C VAL A 856 10.57 -43.05 -8.25
N GLY A 857 9.88 -42.64 -9.30
CA GLY A 857 8.54 -43.06 -9.65
C GLY A 857 8.54 -44.45 -10.30
N VAL A 858 7.82 -45.40 -9.71
CA VAL A 858 7.48 -46.70 -10.30
C VAL A 858 5.97 -46.81 -10.32
N PRO A 859 5.33 -46.97 -11.47
CA PRO A 859 3.87 -47.05 -11.57
C PRO A 859 3.28 -48.13 -10.67
N VAL A 860 2.22 -47.81 -9.95
CA VAL A 860 1.48 -48.78 -9.14
C VAL A 860 0.74 -49.75 -10.06
N GLN A 861 0.89 -51.03 -9.81
CA GLN A 861 0.15 -52.04 -10.55
C GLN A 861 -1.29 -52.11 -10.05
N GLU A 862 -2.26 -52.21 -10.94
CA GLU A 862 -3.69 -52.31 -10.62
C GLU A 862 -4.19 -51.24 -9.62
N PRO A 863 -4.05 -49.94 -9.89
CA PRO A 863 -4.41 -48.87 -8.94
C PRO A 863 -5.88 -48.91 -8.56
N GLY A 864 -6.78 -49.38 -9.42
CA GLY A 864 -8.22 -49.55 -9.16
C GLY A 864 -8.56 -50.44 -7.95
N GLN A 865 -7.64 -51.33 -7.53
CA GLN A 865 -7.87 -52.14 -6.31
C GLN A 865 -7.99 -51.30 -5.03
N TYR A 866 -7.52 -50.04 -5.04
CA TYR A 866 -7.58 -49.13 -3.89
C TYR A 866 -8.83 -48.23 -3.91
N GLU A 867 -9.63 -48.24 -5.00
CA GLU A 867 -10.88 -47.47 -5.06
C GLU A 867 -11.86 -47.78 -3.92
N PRO A 868 -12.01 -49.01 -3.43
CA PRO A 868 -12.89 -49.31 -2.30
C PRO A 868 -12.48 -48.63 -0.99
N LEU A 869 -11.24 -48.16 -0.86
CA LEU A 869 -10.76 -47.45 0.31
C LEU A 869 -11.25 -45.98 0.33
N ILE A 870 -11.56 -45.38 -0.82
CA ILE A 870 -11.91 -43.98 -0.96
C ILE A 870 -13.20 -43.62 -0.17
N PRO A 871 -14.34 -44.33 -0.31
CA PRO A 871 -15.53 -44.04 0.47
C PRO A 871 -15.30 -44.14 2.00
N LEU A 872 -14.48 -45.14 2.41
CA LEU A 872 -14.13 -45.31 3.83
C LEU A 872 -13.24 -44.16 4.35
N ALA A 873 -12.27 -43.72 3.55
CA ALA A 873 -11.40 -42.59 3.88
C ALA A 873 -12.21 -41.29 3.97
N VAL A 874 -13.10 -41.03 3.02
CA VAL A 874 -13.99 -39.85 3.01
C VAL A 874 -14.86 -39.81 4.26
N THR A 875 -15.47 -40.96 4.62
CA THR A 875 -16.31 -41.06 5.81
C THR A 875 -15.52 -40.81 7.08
N ALA A 876 -14.35 -41.43 7.22
CA ALA A 876 -13.49 -41.26 8.40
C ALA A 876 -12.94 -39.82 8.51
N ALA A 877 -12.48 -39.25 7.42
CA ALA A 877 -12.00 -37.88 7.37
C ALA A 877 -13.11 -36.88 7.70
N ARG A 878 -14.32 -37.07 7.16
CA ARG A 878 -15.48 -36.22 7.46
C ARG A 878 -15.83 -36.27 8.93
N ALA A 879 -15.90 -37.48 9.52
CA ALA A 879 -16.17 -37.65 10.94
C ALA A 879 -15.11 -36.97 11.82
N PHE A 880 -13.84 -37.08 11.46
CA PHE A 880 -12.74 -36.39 12.14
C PHE A 880 -12.89 -34.85 12.06
N MET A 881 -13.17 -34.34 10.88
CA MET A 881 -13.35 -32.88 10.68
C MET A 881 -14.57 -32.38 11.45
N GLU A 882 -15.71 -33.04 11.39
CA GLU A 882 -16.96 -32.60 12.03
C GLU A 882 -16.90 -32.71 13.57
N GLN A 883 -16.31 -33.78 14.11
CA GLN A 883 -16.26 -34.05 15.56
C GLN A 883 -15.09 -33.35 16.27
N GLY A 884 -14.04 -32.99 15.55
CA GLY A 884 -12.84 -32.37 16.10
C GLY A 884 -12.63 -30.96 15.59
N VAL A 885 -12.14 -30.83 14.33
CA VAL A 885 -11.68 -29.55 13.77
C VAL A 885 -12.81 -28.52 13.69
N SER A 886 -14.00 -28.93 13.23
CA SER A 886 -15.14 -28.02 13.11
C SER A 886 -15.64 -27.56 14.49
N VAL A 887 -15.62 -28.42 15.50
CA VAL A 887 -16.01 -28.05 16.87
C VAL A 887 -15.04 -27.02 17.44
N ALA A 888 -13.74 -27.27 17.35
CA ALA A 888 -12.73 -26.32 17.81
C ALA A 888 -12.80 -24.97 17.06
N ALA A 889 -13.03 -25.02 15.75
CA ALA A 889 -13.22 -23.83 14.94
C ALA A 889 -14.49 -23.04 15.34
N HIS A 890 -15.58 -23.74 15.70
CA HIS A 890 -16.79 -23.10 16.22
C HIS A 890 -16.56 -22.44 17.57
N GLU A 891 -15.88 -23.10 18.48
CA GLU A 891 -15.57 -22.53 19.81
C GLU A 891 -14.75 -21.24 19.66
N GLN A 892 -13.66 -21.28 18.93
CA GLN A 892 -12.81 -20.11 18.70
C GLN A 892 -13.53 -18.96 17.95
N ALA A 893 -14.35 -19.29 16.96
CA ALA A 893 -15.13 -18.29 16.22
C ALA A 893 -16.22 -17.67 17.10
N ASN A 894 -16.91 -18.49 17.93
CA ASN A 894 -17.93 -18.01 18.85
C ASN A 894 -17.34 -17.09 19.92
N GLU A 895 -16.19 -17.42 20.50
CA GLU A 895 -15.51 -16.55 21.47
C GLU A 895 -15.21 -15.17 20.88
N ARG A 896 -14.68 -15.13 19.65
CA ARG A 896 -14.39 -13.87 18.95
C ARG A 896 -15.64 -13.07 18.62
N VAL A 897 -16.66 -13.74 18.09
CA VAL A 897 -17.93 -13.12 17.76
C VAL A 897 -18.61 -12.59 19.00
N GLN A 898 -18.61 -13.37 20.11
CA GLN A 898 -19.24 -12.96 21.37
C GLN A 898 -18.53 -11.74 21.99
N ALA A 899 -17.21 -11.77 22.08
CA ALA A 899 -16.43 -10.64 22.58
C ALA A 899 -16.70 -9.36 21.77
N TRP A 900 -16.98 -9.51 20.49
CA TRP A 900 -17.29 -8.40 19.62
C TRP A 900 -18.75 -7.93 19.80
N VAL A 901 -19.71 -8.84 19.93
CA VAL A 901 -21.11 -8.54 20.22
C VAL A 901 -21.23 -7.83 21.58
N ASP A 902 -20.52 -8.29 22.60
CA ASP A 902 -20.52 -7.69 23.94
C ASP A 902 -20.05 -6.22 23.89
N ARG A 903 -19.04 -5.89 23.08
CA ARG A 903 -18.59 -4.50 22.86
C ARG A 903 -19.67 -3.64 22.19
N MET A 904 -20.39 -4.19 21.22
CA MET A 904 -21.48 -3.48 20.56
C MET A 904 -22.66 -3.24 21.52
N ASP A 905 -23.06 -4.26 22.30
CA ASP A 905 -24.15 -4.15 23.26
C ASP A 905 -23.80 -3.12 24.36
N ALA A 906 -22.56 -3.10 24.83
CA ALA A 906 -22.06 -2.10 25.75
C ALA A 906 -22.11 -0.68 25.13
N TRP A 907 -21.73 -0.53 23.87
CA TRP A 907 -21.80 0.73 23.16
C TRP A 907 -23.26 1.19 22.95
N GLU A 908 -24.16 0.32 22.54
CA GLU A 908 -25.60 0.61 22.39
C GLU A 908 -26.24 1.03 23.73
N SER A 909 -25.94 0.31 24.81
CA SER A 909 -26.45 0.64 26.16
C SER A 909 -25.96 2.01 26.63
N ALA A 910 -24.70 2.35 26.37
CA ALA A 910 -24.17 3.67 26.65
C ALA A 910 -24.79 4.76 25.77
N ALA A 911 -25.16 4.42 24.54
CA ALA A 911 -25.78 5.31 23.57
C ALA A 911 -27.26 5.60 23.86
N GLU A 912 -28.01 4.68 24.49
CA GLU A 912 -29.44 4.88 24.81
C GLU A 912 -29.68 6.07 25.77
N GLY A 913 -28.70 6.41 26.62
CA GLY A 913 -28.76 7.57 27.53
C GLY A 913 -28.51 8.92 26.85
N VAL A 914 -28.10 8.97 25.59
CA VAL A 914 -27.66 10.17 24.90
C VAL A 914 -28.66 10.57 23.83
N ALA A 915 -29.42 11.64 24.04
CA ALA A 915 -30.36 12.23 23.08
C ALA A 915 -29.64 12.95 21.92
N SER A 916 -28.56 12.39 21.39
CA SER A 916 -27.75 13.00 20.34
C SER A 916 -28.34 12.74 18.95
N GLN A 917 -28.78 13.79 18.29
CA GLN A 917 -29.26 13.77 16.91
C GLN A 917 -28.15 14.05 15.88
N THR A 918 -26.89 13.93 16.26
CA THR A 918 -25.76 14.21 15.36
C THR A 918 -25.74 13.21 14.21
N GLN A 919 -25.33 13.67 13.04
CA GLN A 919 -25.22 12.85 11.86
C GLN A 919 -24.23 11.69 12.03
N LEU A 920 -23.15 11.94 12.78
CA LEU A 920 -22.15 10.93 13.14
C LEU A 920 -22.78 9.79 13.92
N PHE A 921 -23.60 10.08 14.94
CA PHE A 921 -24.27 9.07 15.76
C PHE A 921 -25.19 8.14 14.94
N LYS A 922 -25.96 8.72 14.00
CA LYS A 922 -26.83 7.92 13.11
C LYS A 922 -26.02 7.01 12.18
N GLN A 923 -24.91 7.51 11.66
CA GLN A 923 -24.01 6.74 10.80
C GLN A 923 -23.34 5.61 11.57
N THR A 924 -22.84 5.89 12.80
CA THR A 924 -22.22 4.90 13.66
C THR A 924 -23.20 3.79 14.04
N ARG A 925 -24.45 4.13 14.39
CA ARG A 925 -25.48 3.13 14.70
C ARG A 925 -25.79 2.22 13.51
N SER A 926 -25.94 2.78 12.32
CA SER A 926 -26.16 1.98 11.11
C SER A 926 -24.95 1.08 10.79
N ALA A 927 -23.74 1.56 11.05
CA ALA A 927 -22.53 0.76 10.89
C ALA A 927 -22.49 -0.42 11.89
N VAL A 928 -22.83 -0.18 13.16
CA VAL A 928 -22.91 -1.23 14.21
C VAL A 928 -23.90 -2.32 13.83
N GLU A 929 -25.10 -1.95 13.32
CA GLU A 929 -26.10 -2.91 12.83
C GLU A 929 -25.58 -3.76 11.64
N GLY A 930 -24.83 -3.13 10.73
CA GLY A 930 -24.17 -3.81 9.60
C GLY A 930 -23.13 -4.82 10.07
N GLU A 931 -22.36 -4.44 11.05
CA GLU A 931 -21.31 -5.28 11.62
C GLU A 931 -21.86 -6.48 12.38
N ARG A 932 -22.99 -6.34 13.06
CA ARG A 932 -23.68 -7.47 13.75
C ARG A 932 -24.05 -8.59 12.78
N ARG A 933 -24.49 -8.25 11.58
CA ARG A 933 -24.73 -9.24 10.51
C ARG A 933 -23.46 -9.92 10.07
N LEU A 934 -22.40 -9.14 9.84
CA LEU A 934 -21.11 -9.65 9.43
C LEU A 934 -20.55 -10.66 10.45
N ALA A 935 -20.66 -10.37 11.76
CA ALA A 935 -20.21 -11.28 12.80
C ALA A 935 -20.85 -12.66 12.69
N GLN A 936 -22.16 -12.72 12.40
CA GLN A 936 -22.85 -13.98 12.19
C GLN A 936 -22.41 -14.73 10.92
N GLU A 937 -21.98 -14.00 9.88
CA GLU A 937 -21.46 -14.59 8.64
C GLU A 937 -20.06 -15.18 8.82
N MET A 938 -19.33 -14.77 9.85
CA MET A 938 -17.98 -15.26 10.16
C MET A 938 -17.98 -16.60 10.91
N LEU A 939 -19.12 -17.06 11.39
CA LEU A 939 -19.24 -18.37 12.04
C LEU A 939 -19.03 -19.50 11.03
N PRO A 940 -18.43 -20.63 11.46
CA PRO A 940 -18.31 -21.84 10.64
C PRO A 940 -19.66 -22.30 10.11
N ASP A 941 -19.70 -22.71 8.84
CA ASP A 941 -20.92 -23.11 8.15
C ASP A 941 -20.80 -24.51 7.52
N ARG A 942 -19.71 -24.77 6.78
CA ARG A 942 -19.57 -25.99 5.99
C ARG A 942 -18.24 -26.69 6.24
N THR A 943 -18.30 -28.02 6.18
CA THR A 943 -17.14 -28.90 6.20
C THR A 943 -17.05 -29.65 4.89
N TYR A 944 -15.94 -29.45 4.17
CA TYR A 944 -15.64 -30.12 2.92
C TYR A 944 -14.42 -31.02 3.08
N VAL A 945 -14.51 -32.24 2.53
CA VAL A 945 -13.38 -33.19 2.51
C VAL A 945 -13.18 -33.75 1.11
N ARG A 946 -11.92 -33.89 0.69
CA ARG A 946 -11.57 -34.51 -0.58
C ARG A 946 -10.34 -35.39 -0.48
N PRO A 947 -10.27 -36.48 -1.23
CA PRO A 947 -9.05 -37.26 -1.38
C PRO A 947 -8.05 -36.53 -2.26
N LEU A 948 -6.77 -36.62 -1.92
CA LEU A 948 -5.68 -36.01 -2.69
C LEU A 948 -4.80 -37.05 -3.36
N LEU A 949 -4.56 -38.19 -2.70
CA LEU A 949 -3.55 -39.15 -3.11
C LEU A 949 -3.76 -40.49 -2.40
N VAL A 950 -3.43 -41.57 -3.08
CA VAL A 950 -3.25 -42.90 -2.44
C VAL A 950 -1.76 -43.23 -2.42
N VAL A 951 -1.23 -43.47 -1.22
CA VAL A 951 0.16 -43.93 -1.04
C VAL A 951 0.16 -45.41 -0.68
N VAL A 952 0.93 -46.18 -1.40
CA VAL A 952 1.02 -47.65 -1.17
C VAL A 952 2.45 -48.03 -0.79
N PRO A 953 2.61 -49.13 -0.01
CA PRO A 953 3.92 -49.60 0.37
C PRO A 953 4.83 -49.85 -0.86
N LYS A 954 6.11 -49.53 -0.74
CA LYS A 954 7.08 -49.98 -1.74
C LYS A 954 7.08 -51.51 -1.65
N GLY A 955 6.66 -52.17 -2.73
CA GLY A 955 6.63 -53.64 -2.80
C GLY A 955 7.98 -54.17 -2.34
N GLY A 956 7.97 -54.99 -1.26
CA GLY A 956 9.12 -55.75 -0.87
C GLY A 956 9.45 -56.73 -2.00
N LYS A 957 10.75 -56.85 -2.37
CA LYS A 957 11.24 -57.86 -3.26
C LYS A 957 10.92 -59.24 -2.71
#